data_2aac8e50524cebc2d0d2bc9985a70270
#
_entry.id   2aac8e50524cebc2d0d2bc9985a70270
#
_cell.length_a   1.000
_cell.length_b   1.000
_cell.length_c   1.000
_cell.angle_alpha   90.00
_cell.angle_beta   90.00
_cell.angle_gamma   90.00
#
_symmetry.space_group_name_H-M   'P 1'
#
loop_
_entity.id
_entity.type
_entity.pdbx_description
1 polymer ?
#
loop_
_entity_poly.entity_id
_entity_poly.type
_entity_poly.pdbx_seq_one_letter_code
_entity_poly.pdbx_strand_id
1 'polypeptide(L)'
;MELATKYSPEAVENRWYEYWMQHKLFHSTPDHRPAYTVVIPPPNVTGVLHMGHMLNNSIQDILVRRARQRGFNACWVPGTDHASIATEAKVVGRLAAQGIQKHDLTREAFLEHAWDWTREHGGIILEQLKRLGASCDWERTAFTMDDERSQSVIDVFVDLYRKGLIYRGVRVVNWDPKAQTALSDEEVIYQEQQGKLYYLRYFVEGEADKYVVVATTRPETIMGDTAVCINPNDERYHFLRGKKLIVPIVGRAVPVIEDEYVDIEFGTGCLKVTPAHDVNDYMLGEKHQLQTIDIFHDDGTLNEHGGAYAGMDRFDVRKKIEADLIAAGLMEKVEDYTNKVGHSERTFVPIEPKLSMQWFLKMDGLAKPALDAVMNDEIRLHPAKFKNTYRHWMENIKDWCISRQLWWGHRIPAYYLPDGSFVVAASDEEALRLAQEKNADLTAADLRRESDCLDTWFSSWLWPITVFAPALSKGNKELEYYYPTSDLVTGPDILFFWVARMIMAGYEFQGKKPFENVYLTGIVRDNQGRKMSKTLGNSPDPLLLIDKYGADGVRMGLIMSAPAGNDILFDESLCEQGRNFCNKIWNAFRLVKGWTAEAAAMPQPEASRLASYWMRQVLSKAATELDDLFAKYRISEALTLVYKLIRDDFSSSYLELIKPAYGSPIDETTCREALDFFDEILRILHPFMPFITEELWQNLAERADGESIMNAQQRPAEAYDEAFLARFAAAQEIITTVRSLRTSKNLSPREALGLEASPSYPTELDEVLIKMAGLSAIDRSGVRSEGAVTFVIGTDEFAVPMAAYIDVEEELKKLRADLEYQQKFLAGVEKKLSNESFVSKAPEAVISLERKKKADAESRIATIEQSIRQLSGN
;
A
#
# COMPACT_ATOMS: atom_id res chain seq x y z
N MET A 1 -4.99 -36.18 -22.69
CA MET A 1 -6.21 -35.34 -22.45
C MET A 1 -6.16 -34.19 -23.45
N GLU A 2 -7.24 -34.02 -24.23
CA GLU A 2 -7.29 -32.90 -25.21
C GLU A 2 -7.48 -31.60 -24.45
N LEU A 3 -6.53 -30.68 -24.59
CA LEU A 3 -6.59 -29.38 -23.91
C LEU A 3 -7.69 -28.50 -24.47
N ALA A 4 -8.47 -27.84 -23.61
CA ALA A 4 -9.51 -26.92 -24.03
C ALA A 4 -8.94 -25.81 -24.94
N THR A 5 -9.78 -25.30 -25.85
CA THR A 5 -9.37 -24.28 -26.82
C THR A 5 -9.07 -22.93 -26.16
N LYS A 6 -9.65 -22.68 -24.97
CA LYS A 6 -9.46 -21.45 -24.16
C LYS A 6 -9.26 -21.81 -22.72
N TYR A 7 -8.50 -20.99 -22.01
CA TYR A 7 -8.37 -21.07 -20.55
C TYR A 7 -9.68 -20.66 -19.86
N SER A 8 -10.11 -21.48 -18.86
CA SER A 8 -11.30 -21.22 -18.04
C SER A 8 -10.87 -21.15 -16.57
N PRO A 9 -10.75 -19.94 -15.97
CA PRO A 9 -10.38 -19.80 -14.55
C PRO A 9 -11.31 -20.58 -13.61
N GLU A 10 -12.62 -20.52 -13.82
CA GLU A 10 -13.64 -21.17 -12.99
C GLU A 10 -13.40 -22.70 -12.84
N ALA A 11 -12.98 -23.35 -13.93
CA ALA A 11 -12.71 -24.80 -13.91
C ALA A 11 -11.38 -25.15 -13.22
N VAL A 12 -10.48 -24.19 -13.05
CA VAL A 12 -9.09 -24.38 -12.62
C VAL A 12 -8.87 -23.92 -11.17
N GLU A 13 -9.37 -22.74 -10.80
CA GLU A 13 -9.04 -22.07 -9.55
C GLU A 13 -9.49 -22.87 -8.32
N ASN A 14 -10.76 -23.27 -8.24
CA ASN A 14 -11.28 -24.03 -7.11
C ASN A 14 -10.55 -25.38 -6.96
N ARG A 15 -10.35 -26.10 -8.07
CA ARG A 15 -9.66 -27.39 -8.06
C ARG A 15 -8.25 -27.32 -7.52
N TRP A 16 -7.44 -26.34 -7.97
CA TRP A 16 -6.06 -26.22 -7.49
C TRP A 16 -5.98 -25.71 -6.08
N TYR A 17 -6.88 -24.79 -5.68
CA TYR A 17 -6.91 -24.33 -4.30
C TYR A 17 -7.24 -25.48 -3.32
N GLU A 18 -8.23 -26.30 -3.65
CA GLU A 18 -8.57 -27.50 -2.87
C GLU A 18 -7.39 -28.50 -2.83
N TYR A 19 -6.72 -28.74 -3.97
CA TYR A 19 -5.53 -29.58 -4.04
C TYR A 19 -4.43 -29.08 -3.10
N TRP A 20 -4.10 -27.79 -3.13
CA TRP A 20 -3.09 -27.22 -2.24
C TRP A 20 -3.46 -27.35 -0.76
N MET A 21 -4.73 -27.20 -0.42
CA MET A 21 -5.24 -27.36 0.94
C MET A 21 -5.18 -28.82 1.40
N GLN A 22 -5.60 -29.77 0.58
CA GLN A 22 -5.57 -31.21 0.88
C GLN A 22 -4.16 -31.70 1.17
N HIS A 23 -3.19 -31.24 0.38
CA HIS A 23 -1.78 -31.61 0.54
C HIS A 23 -1.02 -30.73 1.54
N LYS A 24 -1.70 -29.80 2.22
CA LYS A 24 -1.13 -28.88 3.23
C LYS A 24 0.10 -28.10 2.74
N LEU A 25 0.11 -27.70 1.45
CA LEU A 25 1.27 -27.09 0.81
C LEU A 25 1.61 -25.69 1.36
N PHE A 26 0.69 -25.08 2.11
CA PHE A 26 0.90 -23.80 2.76
C PHE A 26 1.42 -23.92 4.20
N HIS A 27 1.31 -25.13 4.80
CA HIS A 27 1.64 -25.34 6.20
C HIS A 27 3.15 -25.33 6.43
N SER A 28 3.56 -24.64 7.51
CA SER A 28 4.95 -24.53 7.92
C SER A 28 5.13 -25.03 9.36
N THR A 29 6.14 -25.85 9.55
CA THR A 29 6.65 -26.23 10.87
C THR A 29 8.14 -25.94 10.92
N PRO A 30 8.71 -25.57 12.10
CA PRO A 30 10.14 -25.31 12.21
C PRO A 30 10.99 -26.50 11.73
N ASP A 31 11.93 -26.25 10.81
CA ASP A 31 12.88 -27.22 10.29
C ASP A 31 14.28 -26.63 10.13
N HIS A 32 15.17 -27.28 9.36
CA HIS A 32 16.56 -26.83 9.16
C HIS A 32 16.72 -25.72 8.13
N ARG A 33 15.67 -25.42 7.34
CA ARG A 33 15.70 -24.33 6.34
C ARG A 33 15.61 -22.98 7.02
N PRO A 34 16.15 -21.92 6.42
CA PRO A 34 15.89 -20.57 6.92
C PRO A 34 14.40 -20.24 6.83
N ALA A 35 13.84 -19.65 7.86
CA ALA A 35 12.46 -19.19 7.86
C ALA A 35 12.29 -17.95 6.96
N TYR A 36 11.16 -17.90 6.27
CA TYR A 36 10.66 -16.68 5.65
C TYR A 36 9.24 -16.44 6.17
N THR A 37 9.10 -15.48 7.05
CA THR A 37 7.86 -15.29 7.80
C THR A 37 7.19 -13.98 7.41
N VAL A 38 5.89 -14.06 7.15
CA VAL A 38 5.02 -12.90 6.94
C VAL A 38 3.79 -13.05 7.83
N VAL A 39 3.40 -11.97 8.48
CA VAL A 39 2.12 -11.89 9.20
C VAL A 39 1.20 -10.93 8.45
N ILE A 40 -0.03 -11.37 8.22
CA ILE A 40 -1.02 -10.54 7.53
C ILE A 40 -1.33 -9.29 8.39
N PRO A 41 -1.49 -8.09 7.81
CA PRO A 41 -2.23 -7.02 8.47
C PRO A 41 -3.66 -7.53 8.68
N PRO A 42 -4.07 -7.87 9.93
CA PRO A 42 -5.34 -8.56 10.15
C PRO A 42 -6.51 -7.66 9.74
N PRO A 43 -7.33 -8.03 8.74
CA PRO A 43 -8.45 -7.20 8.32
C PRO A 43 -9.49 -7.08 9.42
N ASN A 44 -10.05 -5.88 9.57
CA ASN A 44 -11.14 -5.60 10.50
C ASN A 44 -12.42 -6.39 10.13
N VAL A 45 -13.05 -7.05 11.08
CA VAL A 45 -14.31 -7.80 10.90
C VAL A 45 -15.54 -6.87 10.69
N THR A 46 -15.35 -5.78 9.98
CA THR A 46 -16.37 -4.76 9.70
C THR A 46 -17.12 -4.96 8.38
N GLY A 47 -16.79 -6.00 7.64
CA GLY A 47 -17.43 -6.35 6.36
C GLY A 47 -16.46 -7.05 5.39
N VAL A 48 -16.80 -7.06 4.08
CA VAL A 48 -16.01 -7.69 3.01
C VAL A 48 -14.71 -6.93 2.70
N LEU A 49 -13.74 -7.56 2.07
CA LEU A 49 -12.50 -6.91 1.61
C LEU A 49 -12.77 -5.96 0.43
N HIS A 50 -11.89 -5.00 0.21
CA HIS A 50 -11.89 -4.07 -0.93
C HIS A 50 -10.59 -4.20 -1.74
N MET A 51 -10.49 -3.49 -2.87
CA MET A 51 -9.34 -3.62 -3.80
C MET A 51 -7.98 -3.31 -3.16
N GLY A 52 -7.92 -2.45 -2.14
CA GLY A 52 -6.68 -2.22 -1.38
C GLY A 52 -6.20 -3.47 -0.62
N HIS A 53 -7.11 -4.26 -0.06
CA HIS A 53 -6.76 -5.55 0.55
C HIS A 53 -6.30 -6.56 -0.49
N MET A 54 -6.94 -6.58 -1.69
CA MET A 54 -6.53 -7.47 -2.78
C MET A 54 -5.09 -7.17 -3.22
N LEU A 55 -4.74 -5.90 -3.38
CA LEU A 55 -3.37 -5.47 -3.69
C LEU A 55 -2.39 -5.91 -2.61
N ASN A 56 -2.67 -5.56 -1.36
CA ASN A 56 -1.80 -5.84 -0.22
C ASN A 56 -1.50 -7.34 -0.08
N ASN A 57 -2.54 -8.17 -0.14
CA ASN A 57 -2.40 -9.63 -0.02
C ASN A 57 -1.77 -10.28 -1.25
N SER A 58 -1.98 -9.73 -2.46
CA SER A 58 -1.28 -10.19 -3.66
C SER A 58 0.24 -9.98 -3.55
N ILE A 59 0.67 -8.84 -3.02
CA ILE A 59 2.10 -8.56 -2.81
C ILE A 59 2.70 -9.53 -1.78
N GLN A 60 2.01 -9.74 -0.64
CA GLN A 60 2.45 -10.72 0.36
C GLN A 60 2.59 -12.12 -0.24
N ASP A 61 1.58 -12.57 -0.99
CA ASP A 61 1.58 -13.89 -1.61
C ASP A 61 2.72 -14.05 -2.63
N ILE A 62 3.02 -13.01 -3.42
CA ILE A 62 4.15 -13.02 -4.35
C ILE A 62 5.47 -13.24 -3.62
N LEU A 63 5.71 -12.50 -2.54
CA LEU A 63 6.93 -12.62 -1.74
C LEU A 63 7.04 -14.01 -1.09
N VAL A 64 5.96 -14.50 -0.52
CA VAL A 64 5.90 -15.81 0.15
C VAL A 64 6.09 -16.96 -0.85
N ARG A 65 5.41 -16.95 -2.01
CA ARG A 65 5.59 -17.98 -3.05
C ARG A 65 7.00 -17.99 -3.61
N ARG A 66 7.58 -16.80 -3.85
CA ARG A 66 8.97 -16.69 -4.30
C ARG A 66 9.94 -17.24 -3.25
N ALA A 67 9.72 -16.97 -1.96
CA ALA A 67 10.55 -17.52 -0.89
C ALA A 67 10.51 -19.05 -0.85
N ARG A 68 9.33 -19.68 -1.01
CA ARG A 68 9.21 -21.14 -1.13
C ARG A 68 10.04 -21.68 -2.28
N GLN A 69 9.94 -21.06 -3.46
CA GLN A 69 10.71 -21.46 -4.64
C GLN A 69 12.21 -21.18 -4.53
N ARG A 70 12.64 -20.38 -3.53
CA ARG A 70 14.04 -20.13 -3.18
C ARG A 70 14.54 -21.05 -2.05
N GLY A 71 13.74 -22.01 -1.61
CA GLY A 71 14.13 -23.02 -0.61
C GLY A 71 13.96 -22.59 0.84
N PHE A 72 13.30 -21.44 1.10
CA PHE A 72 12.95 -21.05 2.47
C PHE A 72 11.78 -21.89 3.00
N ASN A 73 11.73 -22.05 4.32
CA ASN A 73 10.53 -22.52 5.00
C ASN A 73 9.61 -21.30 5.19
N ALA A 74 8.68 -21.11 4.25
CA ALA A 74 7.84 -19.92 4.21
C ALA A 74 6.58 -20.14 5.06
N CYS A 75 6.36 -19.22 6.01
CA CYS A 75 5.18 -19.17 6.88
C CYS A 75 4.45 -17.84 6.71
N TRP A 76 3.23 -17.87 6.20
CA TRP A 76 2.37 -16.70 6.11
C TRP A 76 1.16 -16.86 7.00
N VAL A 77 1.12 -16.15 8.13
CA VAL A 77 0.08 -16.30 9.14
C VAL A 77 -1.12 -15.42 8.80
N PRO A 78 -2.31 -16.01 8.57
CA PRO A 78 -3.56 -15.29 8.37
C PRO A 78 -4.24 -14.94 9.69
N GLY A 79 -5.16 -13.97 9.65
CA GLY A 79 -6.01 -13.67 10.79
C GLY A 79 -6.89 -12.47 10.54
N THR A 80 -7.67 -12.09 11.56
CA THR A 80 -8.59 -10.96 11.53
C THR A 80 -8.50 -10.15 12.84
N ASP A 81 -8.87 -8.86 12.76
CA ASP A 81 -8.89 -7.94 13.90
C ASP A 81 -10.33 -7.67 14.35
N HIS A 82 -10.54 -7.69 15.67
CA HIS A 82 -11.84 -7.41 16.29
C HIS A 82 -12.29 -5.96 16.11
N ALA A 83 -11.34 -5.02 15.85
CA ALA A 83 -11.58 -3.63 15.48
C ALA A 83 -12.57 -2.89 16.40
N SER A 84 -12.32 -2.90 17.69
CA SER A 84 -13.14 -2.37 18.79
C SER A 84 -14.27 -1.40 18.38
N ILE A 85 -13.94 -0.11 18.22
CA ILE A 85 -14.92 0.96 17.93
C ILE A 85 -15.64 0.76 16.58
N ALA A 86 -14.92 0.27 15.55
CA ALA A 86 -15.49 0.14 14.22
C ALA A 86 -16.51 -1.01 14.15
N THR A 87 -16.25 -2.12 14.82
CA THR A 87 -17.15 -3.27 14.91
C THR A 87 -18.34 -2.95 15.81
N GLU A 88 -18.11 -2.33 16.97
CA GLU A 88 -19.20 -1.90 17.85
C GLU A 88 -20.18 -0.97 17.13
N ALA A 89 -19.69 0.01 16.38
CA ALA A 89 -20.54 0.91 15.59
C ALA A 89 -21.40 0.17 14.55
N LYS A 90 -20.87 -0.90 13.93
CA LYS A 90 -21.63 -1.75 12.98
C LYS A 90 -22.71 -2.57 13.69
N VAL A 91 -22.39 -3.15 14.83
CA VAL A 91 -23.36 -3.92 15.65
C VAL A 91 -24.48 -3.00 16.15
N VAL A 92 -24.14 -1.82 16.68
CA VAL A 92 -25.12 -0.81 17.11
C VAL A 92 -26.02 -0.39 15.96
N GLY A 93 -25.46 -0.14 14.77
CA GLY A 93 -26.25 0.20 13.57
C GLY A 93 -27.19 -0.94 13.13
N ARG A 94 -26.75 -2.21 13.21
CA ARG A 94 -27.58 -3.40 12.92
C ARG A 94 -28.74 -3.54 13.90
N LEU A 95 -28.47 -3.35 15.20
CA LEU A 95 -29.48 -3.41 16.25
C LEU A 95 -30.50 -2.26 16.11
N ALA A 96 -30.04 -1.03 15.86
CA ALA A 96 -30.90 0.13 15.66
C ALA A 96 -31.87 -0.05 14.47
N ALA A 97 -31.41 -0.70 13.37
CA ALA A 97 -32.26 -1.06 12.24
C ALA A 97 -33.37 -2.07 12.61
N GLN A 98 -33.18 -2.82 13.70
CA GLN A 98 -34.17 -3.75 14.29
C GLN A 98 -35.01 -3.10 15.41
N GLY A 99 -34.79 -1.81 15.67
CA GLY A 99 -35.50 -1.08 16.75
C GLY A 99 -34.93 -1.29 18.15
N ILE A 100 -33.76 -1.89 18.28
CA ILE A 100 -33.07 -2.17 19.54
C ILE A 100 -31.97 -1.13 19.76
N GLN A 101 -31.98 -0.45 20.92
CA GLN A 101 -30.92 0.48 21.30
C GLN A 101 -29.89 -0.21 22.20
N LYS A 102 -28.64 0.19 22.16
CA LYS A 102 -27.58 -0.40 23.00
C LYS A 102 -27.89 -0.32 24.48
N HIS A 103 -28.48 0.80 24.93
CA HIS A 103 -28.85 1.00 26.34
C HIS A 103 -30.02 0.13 26.83
N ASP A 104 -30.76 -0.53 25.91
CA ASP A 104 -31.79 -1.50 26.27
C ASP A 104 -31.22 -2.88 26.62
N LEU A 105 -29.91 -3.09 26.35
CA LEU A 105 -29.25 -4.37 26.56
C LEU A 105 -28.29 -4.35 27.74
N THR A 106 -28.03 -5.52 28.31
CA THR A 106 -26.86 -5.73 29.18
C THR A 106 -25.61 -5.84 28.32
N ARG A 107 -24.43 -5.67 28.91
CA ARG A 107 -23.15 -5.88 28.23
C ARG A 107 -23.05 -7.27 27.61
N GLU A 108 -23.44 -8.31 28.37
CA GLU A 108 -23.41 -9.70 27.96
C GLU A 108 -24.29 -9.95 26.73
N ALA A 109 -25.52 -9.46 26.74
CA ALA A 109 -26.44 -9.58 25.60
C ALA A 109 -25.91 -8.84 24.35
N PHE A 110 -25.31 -7.67 24.52
CA PHE A 110 -24.66 -6.95 23.41
C PHE A 110 -23.47 -7.73 22.86
N LEU A 111 -22.64 -8.32 23.72
CA LEU A 111 -21.49 -9.10 23.29
C LEU A 111 -21.88 -10.35 22.49
N GLU A 112 -23.02 -10.98 22.77
CA GLU A 112 -23.54 -12.08 21.94
C GLU A 112 -23.78 -11.62 20.51
N HIS A 113 -24.43 -10.46 20.31
CA HIS A 113 -24.63 -9.87 18.98
C HIS A 113 -23.31 -9.51 18.29
N ALA A 114 -22.31 -9.04 19.04
CA ALA A 114 -21.00 -8.70 18.50
C ALA A 114 -20.21 -9.95 18.07
N TRP A 115 -20.33 -11.05 18.84
CA TRP A 115 -19.74 -12.34 18.44
C TRP A 115 -20.42 -12.96 17.22
N ASP A 116 -21.76 -12.85 17.09
CA ASP A 116 -22.48 -13.28 15.90
C ASP A 116 -22.03 -12.51 14.66
N TRP A 117 -21.91 -11.19 14.77
CA TRP A 117 -21.34 -10.35 13.72
C TRP A 117 -19.93 -10.81 13.29
N THR A 118 -19.08 -11.06 14.26
CA THR A 118 -17.68 -11.47 14.04
C THR A 118 -17.59 -12.84 13.37
N ARG A 119 -18.39 -13.81 13.75
CA ARG A 119 -18.45 -15.14 13.12
C ARG A 119 -18.90 -15.04 11.67
N GLU A 120 -19.91 -14.23 11.38
CA GLU A 120 -20.42 -14.01 10.01
C GLU A 120 -19.37 -13.35 9.11
N HIS A 121 -18.81 -12.24 9.52
CA HIS A 121 -17.94 -11.43 8.66
C HIS A 121 -16.49 -11.94 8.62
N GLY A 122 -15.96 -12.51 9.67
CA GLY A 122 -14.66 -13.13 9.72
C GLY A 122 -14.52 -14.27 8.71
N GLY A 123 -15.53 -15.13 8.61
CA GLY A 123 -15.57 -16.22 7.63
C GLY A 123 -15.55 -15.71 6.18
N ILE A 124 -16.32 -14.68 5.86
CA ILE A 124 -16.36 -14.08 4.50
C ILE A 124 -14.98 -13.55 4.10
N ILE A 125 -14.29 -12.84 5.01
CA ILE A 125 -12.96 -12.29 4.76
C ILE A 125 -11.96 -13.38 4.37
N LEU A 126 -11.92 -14.48 5.13
CA LEU A 126 -11.00 -15.59 4.88
C LEU A 126 -11.31 -16.29 3.54
N GLU A 127 -12.58 -16.46 3.20
CA GLU A 127 -12.97 -17.02 1.91
C GLU A 127 -12.60 -16.11 0.73
N GLN A 128 -12.71 -14.79 0.88
CA GLN A 128 -12.25 -13.85 -0.15
C GLN A 128 -10.74 -13.96 -0.39
N LEU A 129 -9.94 -14.15 0.65
CA LEU A 129 -8.50 -14.39 0.52
C LEU A 129 -8.19 -15.72 -0.19
N LYS A 130 -8.92 -16.78 0.11
CA LYS A 130 -8.79 -18.07 -0.60
C LYS A 130 -9.11 -17.92 -2.09
N ARG A 131 -10.20 -17.22 -2.42
CA ARG A 131 -10.59 -16.95 -3.81
C ARG A 131 -9.53 -16.12 -4.57
N LEU A 132 -8.79 -15.24 -3.88
CA LEU A 132 -7.65 -14.53 -4.46
C LEU A 132 -6.44 -15.44 -4.73
N GLY A 133 -6.41 -16.65 -4.16
CA GLY A 133 -5.29 -17.57 -4.23
C GLY A 133 -4.23 -17.36 -3.16
N ALA A 134 -4.56 -16.69 -2.05
CA ALA A 134 -3.60 -16.45 -0.97
C ALA A 134 -3.08 -17.77 -0.37
N SER A 135 -1.75 -17.93 -0.33
CA SER A 135 -1.07 -19.13 0.17
C SER A 135 -0.75 -19.06 1.67
N CYS A 136 -1.75 -18.62 2.46
CA CYS A 136 -1.63 -18.54 3.91
C CYS A 136 -1.59 -19.91 4.57
N ASP A 137 -0.88 -20.04 5.68
CA ASP A 137 -0.94 -21.17 6.57
C ASP A 137 -2.23 -21.15 7.39
N TRP A 138 -3.31 -21.70 6.82
CA TRP A 138 -4.66 -21.64 7.41
C TRP A 138 -4.79 -22.38 8.73
N GLU A 139 -3.89 -23.31 9.04
CA GLU A 139 -3.84 -24.00 10.34
C GLU A 139 -3.40 -23.06 11.47
N ARG A 140 -2.76 -21.92 11.13
CA ARG A 140 -2.34 -20.86 12.04
C ARG A 140 -3.28 -19.65 12.07
N THR A 141 -4.48 -19.77 11.52
CA THR A 141 -5.45 -18.68 11.52
C THR A 141 -5.69 -18.16 12.93
N ALA A 142 -5.51 -16.86 13.16
CA ALA A 142 -5.61 -16.23 14.46
C ALA A 142 -6.62 -15.06 14.45
N PHE A 143 -7.18 -14.76 15.60
CA PHE A 143 -8.06 -13.62 15.81
C PHE A 143 -7.53 -12.78 16.98
N THR A 144 -7.47 -11.46 16.84
CA THR A 144 -6.86 -10.60 17.87
C THR A 144 -7.56 -10.67 19.24
N MET A 145 -8.79 -11.21 19.29
CA MET A 145 -9.58 -11.35 20.52
C MET A 145 -9.92 -12.82 20.87
N ASP A 146 -9.17 -13.79 20.35
CA ASP A 146 -9.22 -15.17 20.85
C ASP A 146 -8.59 -15.30 22.25
N ASP A 147 -8.77 -16.42 22.90
CA ASP A 147 -8.39 -16.62 24.31
C ASP A 147 -6.86 -16.41 24.53
N GLU A 148 -6.01 -16.94 23.65
CA GLU A 148 -4.55 -16.85 23.80
C GLU A 148 -4.05 -15.42 23.63
N ARG A 149 -4.57 -14.71 22.61
CA ARG A 149 -4.19 -13.32 22.33
C ARG A 149 -4.77 -12.38 23.37
N SER A 150 -5.99 -12.63 23.81
CA SER A 150 -6.62 -11.88 24.92
C SER A 150 -5.83 -12.02 26.22
N GLN A 151 -5.36 -13.22 26.56
CA GLN A 151 -4.52 -13.40 27.76
C GLN A 151 -3.20 -12.65 27.64
N SER A 152 -2.54 -12.72 26.47
CA SER A 152 -1.31 -11.96 26.20
C SER A 152 -1.51 -10.44 26.34
N VAL A 153 -2.64 -9.91 25.89
CA VAL A 153 -2.97 -8.48 26.04
C VAL A 153 -3.10 -8.09 27.51
N ILE A 154 -3.78 -8.91 28.30
CA ILE A 154 -3.96 -8.70 29.73
C ILE A 154 -2.60 -8.77 30.45
N ASP A 155 -1.79 -9.77 30.17
CA ASP A 155 -0.48 -9.97 30.79
C ASP A 155 0.46 -8.78 30.48
N VAL A 156 0.46 -8.30 29.24
CA VAL A 156 1.22 -7.11 28.82
C VAL A 156 0.72 -5.85 29.54
N PHE A 157 -0.59 -5.66 29.68
CA PHE A 157 -1.12 -4.53 30.43
C PHE A 157 -0.64 -4.54 31.91
N VAL A 158 -0.73 -5.70 32.55
CA VAL A 158 -0.30 -5.88 33.93
C VAL A 158 1.21 -5.64 34.08
N ASP A 159 2.03 -6.15 33.16
CA ASP A 159 3.48 -5.94 33.15
C ASP A 159 3.84 -4.46 33.01
N LEU A 160 3.27 -3.77 32.02
CA LEU A 160 3.49 -2.34 31.80
C LEU A 160 2.99 -1.46 32.95
N TYR A 161 1.89 -1.84 33.59
CA TYR A 161 1.40 -1.17 34.79
C TYR A 161 2.38 -1.33 35.96
N ARG A 162 2.88 -2.54 36.21
CA ARG A 162 3.87 -2.82 37.25
C ARG A 162 5.20 -2.07 37.03
N LYS A 163 5.58 -1.85 35.78
CA LYS A 163 6.73 -1.03 35.37
C LYS A 163 6.47 0.48 35.52
N GLY A 164 5.24 0.90 35.84
CA GLY A 164 4.84 2.31 35.94
C GLY A 164 4.77 3.04 34.60
N LEU A 165 4.67 2.29 33.49
CA LEU A 165 4.47 2.81 32.14
C LEU A 165 3.00 3.07 31.86
N ILE A 166 2.09 2.24 32.36
CA ILE A 166 0.64 2.50 32.31
C ILE A 166 0.22 3.25 33.57
N TYR A 167 -0.57 4.29 33.41
CA TYR A 167 -1.16 5.07 34.50
C TYR A 167 -2.57 5.51 34.16
N ARG A 168 -3.35 5.87 35.19
CA ARG A 168 -4.69 6.45 35.08
C ARG A 168 -4.63 7.91 35.50
N GLY A 169 -5.18 8.80 34.68
CA GLY A 169 -5.11 10.23 34.92
C GLY A 169 -6.15 11.04 34.17
N VAL A 170 -6.40 12.27 34.66
CA VAL A 170 -7.25 13.23 33.98
C VAL A 170 -6.45 14.02 32.97
N ARG A 171 -6.89 14.03 31.71
CA ARG A 171 -6.29 14.84 30.62
C ARG A 171 -7.38 15.27 29.64
N VAL A 172 -7.09 16.31 28.88
CA VAL A 172 -7.91 16.63 27.70
C VAL A 172 -7.64 15.61 26.62
N VAL A 173 -8.69 14.91 26.21
CA VAL A 173 -8.63 13.88 25.15
C VAL A 173 -9.52 14.31 23.99
N ASN A 174 -9.27 13.74 22.80
CA ASN A 174 -10.18 13.83 21.68
C ASN A 174 -11.39 12.92 21.96
N TRP A 175 -12.57 13.50 22.04
CA TRP A 175 -13.81 12.77 22.36
C TRP A 175 -14.71 12.69 21.13
N ASP A 176 -15.20 11.50 20.82
CA ASP A 176 -16.24 11.28 19.82
C ASP A 176 -17.61 11.32 20.48
N PRO A 177 -18.41 12.39 20.34
CA PRO A 177 -19.69 12.51 21.03
C PRO A 177 -20.79 11.60 20.47
N LYS A 178 -20.62 11.07 19.25
CA LYS A 178 -21.57 10.12 18.66
C LYS A 178 -21.30 8.69 19.15
N ALA A 179 -20.05 8.29 19.20
CA ALA A 179 -19.63 7.00 19.74
C ALA A 179 -19.50 7.02 21.27
N GLN A 180 -19.49 8.22 21.89
CA GLN A 180 -19.30 8.46 23.32
C GLN A 180 -18.04 7.75 23.87
N THR A 181 -16.92 7.96 23.21
CA THR A 181 -15.63 7.37 23.56
C THR A 181 -14.46 8.29 23.24
N ALA A 182 -13.37 8.11 24.00
CA ALA A 182 -12.10 8.75 23.71
C ALA A 182 -11.47 8.18 22.42
N LEU A 183 -10.74 9.04 21.71
CA LEU A 183 -9.94 8.73 20.53
C LEU A 183 -8.47 9.04 20.79
N SER A 184 -7.56 8.33 20.14
CA SER A 184 -6.17 8.75 20.03
C SER A 184 -5.99 9.89 19.03
N ASP A 185 -4.87 10.61 19.11
CA ASP A 185 -4.61 11.75 18.20
C ASP A 185 -4.61 11.33 16.73
N GLU A 186 -4.15 10.12 16.42
CA GLU A 186 -4.09 9.55 15.08
C GLU A 186 -5.49 9.23 14.50
N GLU A 187 -6.51 9.02 15.34
CA GLU A 187 -7.89 8.73 14.91
C GLU A 187 -8.68 10.00 14.53
N VAL A 188 -8.02 11.16 14.55
CA VAL A 188 -8.62 12.47 14.22
C VAL A 188 -8.19 12.92 12.84
N ILE A 189 -9.17 13.10 11.95
CA ILE A 189 -8.95 13.62 10.58
C ILE A 189 -9.31 15.10 10.55
N TYR A 190 -8.34 15.93 10.20
CA TYR A 190 -8.58 17.36 10.07
C TYR A 190 -9.13 17.71 8.67
N GLN A 191 -10.29 18.38 8.65
CA GLN A 191 -10.97 18.82 7.43
C GLN A 191 -11.11 20.35 7.45
N GLU A 192 -10.86 20.97 6.30
CA GLU A 192 -11.15 22.38 6.13
C GLU A 192 -12.66 22.60 6.02
N GLN A 193 -13.20 23.46 6.87
CA GLN A 193 -14.60 23.84 6.88
C GLN A 193 -14.78 25.34 6.86
N GLN A 194 -15.81 25.76 6.13
CA GLN A 194 -16.29 27.14 6.20
C GLN A 194 -17.06 27.31 7.50
N GLY A 195 -16.59 28.21 8.32
CA GLY A 195 -17.16 28.56 9.60
C GLY A 195 -17.22 30.08 9.78
N LYS A 196 -17.29 30.51 11.01
CA LYS A 196 -17.29 31.93 11.39
C LYS A 196 -16.26 32.19 12.48
N LEU A 197 -15.69 33.37 12.48
CA LEU A 197 -14.91 33.91 13.57
C LEU A 197 -15.73 35.00 14.25
N TYR A 198 -15.98 34.82 15.53
CA TYR A 198 -16.83 35.69 16.37
C TYR A 198 -15.98 36.54 17.24
N TYR A 199 -16.17 37.86 17.20
CA TYR A 199 -15.47 38.86 17.99
C TYR A 199 -16.35 39.34 19.12
N LEU A 200 -15.98 38.96 20.36
CA LEU A 200 -16.80 39.10 21.57
C LEU A 200 -16.22 40.18 22.49
N ARG A 201 -17.09 41.01 23.10
CA ARG A 201 -16.72 42.05 24.07
C ARG A 201 -16.70 41.48 25.47
N TYR A 202 -15.52 41.50 26.12
CA TYR A 202 -15.33 41.15 27.52
C TYR A 202 -15.11 42.45 28.29
N PHE A 203 -16.08 42.87 29.07
CA PHE A 203 -16.02 44.13 29.85
C PHE A 203 -15.12 43.99 31.08
N VAL A 204 -14.41 45.05 31.45
CA VAL A 204 -13.62 45.10 32.68
C VAL A 204 -14.54 45.17 33.88
N GLU A 205 -14.34 44.34 34.88
CA GLU A 205 -15.13 44.31 36.10
C GLU A 205 -15.13 45.70 36.79
N GLY A 206 -16.31 46.27 37.00
CA GLY A 206 -16.50 47.61 37.62
C GLY A 206 -16.24 48.77 36.70
N GLU A 207 -15.91 48.60 35.43
CA GLU A 207 -15.63 49.67 34.45
C GLU A 207 -16.52 49.47 33.20
N ALA A 208 -17.75 49.98 33.26
CA ALA A 208 -18.77 49.76 32.24
C ALA A 208 -18.43 50.20 30.83
N ASP A 209 -17.47 51.14 30.67
CA ASP A 209 -17.07 51.71 29.37
C ASP A 209 -15.81 51.06 28.80
N LYS A 210 -15.20 50.12 29.51
CA LYS A 210 -13.97 49.46 29.07
C LYS A 210 -14.16 47.97 28.81
N TYR A 211 -13.79 47.54 27.64
CA TYR A 211 -13.83 46.14 27.24
C TYR A 211 -12.61 45.78 26.39
N VAL A 212 -12.38 44.52 26.23
CA VAL A 212 -11.47 43.95 25.24
C VAL A 212 -12.23 43.05 24.29
N VAL A 213 -11.69 42.86 23.09
CA VAL A 213 -12.32 42.00 22.09
C VAL A 213 -11.55 40.69 22.02
N VAL A 214 -12.25 39.58 22.15
CA VAL A 214 -11.72 38.23 22.02
C VAL A 214 -12.30 37.58 20.77
N ALA A 215 -11.47 37.01 19.93
CA ALA A 215 -11.91 36.29 18.73
C ALA A 215 -11.98 34.76 19.00
N THR A 216 -13.08 34.14 18.62
CA THR A 216 -13.26 32.67 18.78
C THR A 216 -14.04 32.07 17.62
N THR A 217 -13.72 30.85 17.24
CA THR A 217 -14.52 30.03 16.31
C THR A 217 -15.61 29.22 17.04
N ARG A 218 -15.55 29.19 18.39
CA ARG A 218 -16.39 28.33 19.25
C ARG A 218 -17.09 29.15 20.34
N PRO A 219 -18.05 30.03 19.99
CA PRO A 219 -18.73 30.87 20.97
C PRO A 219 -19.59 30.07 21.98
N GLU A 220 -19.98 28.83 21.63
CA GLU A 220 -20.69 27.91 22.53
C GLU A 220 -19.87 27.49 23.75
N THR A 221 -18.52 27.70 23.76
CA THR A 221 -17.69 27.27 24.90
C THR A 221 -17.44 28.37 25.94
N ILE A 222 -17.92 29.59 25.73
CA ILE A 222 -17.64 30.71 26.66
C ILE A 222 -18.15 30.47 28.08
N MET A 223 -19.17 29.62 28.26
CA MET A 223 -19.65 29.22 29.57
C MET A 223 -18.60 28.55 30.44
N GLY A 224 -17.61 27.93 29.79
CA GLY A 224 -16.47 27.31 30.45
C GLY A 224 -15.23 28.18 30.62
N ASP A 225 -15.27 29.44 30.22
CA ASP A 225 -14.12 30.35 30.33
C ASP A 225 -13.74 30.64 31.76
N THR A 226 -12.46 30.54 32.10
CA THR A 226 -11.92 30.75 33.45
C THR A 226 -10.81 31.82 33.51
N ALA A 227 -10.33 32.28 32.36
CA ALA A 227 -9.41 33.43 32.25
C ALA A 227 -9.48 34.05 30.86
N VAL A 228 -8.88 35.23 30.73
CA VAL A 228 -8.44 35.79 29.45
C VAL A 228 -6.93 35.96 29.52
N CYS A 229 -6.22 35.49 28.48
CA CYS A 229 -4.77 35.53 28.41
C CYS A 229 -4.31 36.63 27.46
N ILE A 230 -3.29 37.37 27.85
CA ILE A 230 -2.62 38.40 27.05
C ILE A 230 -1.11 38.13 27.01
N ASN A 231 -0.44 38.59 25.98
CA ASN A 231 1.01 38.52 25.92
C ASN A 231 1.63 39.60 26.86
N PRO A 232 2.59 39.27 27.74
CA PRO A 232 3.19 40.24 28.65
C PRO A 232 3.92 41.42 27.94
N ASN A 233 4.31 41.20 26.68
CA ASN A 233 4.99 42.20 25.84
C ASN A 233 4.05 43.02 24.99
N ASP A 234 2.72 42.79 25.04
CA ASP A 234 1.73 43.56 24.29
C ASP A 234 1.28 44.81 25.05
N GLU A 235 1.85 45.96 24.71
CA GLU A 235 1.56 47.23 25.36
C GLU A 235 0.07 47.63 25.29
N ARG A 236 -0.65 47.17 24.27
CA ARG A 236 -2.09 47.47 24.08
C ARG A 236 -2.94 47.03 25.28
N TYR A 237 -2.52 46.01 26.00
CA TYR A 237 -3.25 45.39 27.09
C TYR A 237 -2.65 45.54 28.47
N HIS A 238 -1.55 46.28 28.65
CA HIS A 238 -0.93 46.51 29.96
C HIS A 238 -1.91 47.09 31.00
N PHE A 239 -2.95 47.82 30.56
CA PHE A 239 -3.99 48.37 31.45
C PHE A 239 -4.88 47.30 32.09
N LEU A 240 -4.84 46.02 31.62
CA LEU A 240 -5.60 44.88 32.14
C LEU A 240 -4.88 44.14 33.29
N ARG A 241 -3.61 44.41 33.51
CA ARG A 241 -2.84 43.74 34.55
C ARG A 241 -3.50 43.83 35.91
N GLY A 242 -3.71 42.63 36.54
CA GLY A 242 -4.36 42.54 37.86
C GLY A 242 -5.87 42.81 37.86
N LYS A 243 -6.49 43.01 36.69
CA LYS A 243 -7.94 43.18 36.56
C LYS A 243 -8.65 41.84 36.27
N LYS A 244 -9.97 41.91 36.37
CA LYS A 244 -10.85 40.82 35.93
C LYS A 244 -11.73 41.31 34.77
N LEU A 245 -12.13 40.37 33.95
CA LEU A 245 -13.07 40.58 32.83
C LEU A 245 -14.33 39.81 33.03
N ILE A 246 -15.46 40.31 32.56
CA ILE A 246 -16.76 39.71 32.65
C ILE A 246 -17.00 38.86 31.40
N VAL A 247 -17.20 37.55 31.57
CA VAL A 247 -17.54 36.61 30.49
C VAL A 247 -18.93 36.97 29.91
N PRO A 248 -19.06 37.22 28.61
CA PRO A 248 -20.33 37.60 27.97
C PRO A 248 -21.43 36.56 28.30
N ILE A 249 -22.67 37.01 28.39
CA ILE A 249 -23.87 36.23 28.71
C ILE A 249 -23.84 35.60 30.13
N VAL A 250 -22.68 35.03 30.51
CA VAL A 250 -22.52 34.28 31.80
C VAL A 250 -22.45 35.23 32.98
N GLY A 251 -21.84 36.40 32.80
CA GLY A 251 -21.68 37.37 33.88
C GLY A 251 -20.60 37.04 34.91
N ARG A 252 -19.85 35.96 34.74
CA ARG A 252 -18.76 35.52 35.65
C ARG A 252 -17.51 36.43 35.45
N ALA A 253 -16.93 36.89 36.53
CA ALA A 253 -15.68 37.60 36.53
C ALA A 253 -14.49 36.62 36.52
N VAL A 254 -13.62 36.74 35.52
CA VAL A 254 -12.44 35.88 35.32
C VAL A 254 -11.15 36.72 35.34
N PRO A 255 -10.02 36.20 35.85
CA PRO A 255 -8.76 36.94 35.88
C PRO A 255 -8.17 37.11 34.48
N VAL A 256 -7.37 38.17 34.33
CA VAL A 256 -6.45 38.35 33.21
C VAL A 256 -5.13 37.70 33.60
N ILE A 257 -4.63 36.77 32.79
CA ILE A 257 -3.34 36.12 32.92
C ILE A 257 -2.37 36.58 31.83
N GLU A 258 -1.07 36.47 32.08
CA GLU A 258 -0.04 36.87 31.12
C GLU A 258 0.77 35.66 30.71
N ASP A 259 0.84 35.40 29.40
CA ASP A 259 1.64 34.28 28.86
C ASP A 259 2.15 34.60 27.45
N GLU A 260 3.42 34.25 27.18
CA GLU A 260 4.05 34.44 25.87
C GLU A 260 3.46 33.51 24.79
N TYR A 261 2.62 32.53 25.18
CA TYR A 261 1.88 31.70 24.27
C TYR A 261 0.95 32.50 23.32
N VAL A 262 0.43 33.63 23.78
CA VAL A 262 -0.46 34.46 22.96
C VAL A 262 0.36 35.20 21.91
N ASP A 263 0.06 34.95 20.64
CA ASP A 263 0.65 35.67 19.52
C ASP A 263 0.05 37.10 19.42
N ILE A 264 0.91 38.10 19.52
CA ILE A 264 0.52 39.52 19.47
C ILE A 264 -0.10 39.91 18.13
N GLU A 265 0.36 39.29 17.03
CA GLU A 265 -0.07 39.61 15.66
C GLU A 265 -1.30 38.79 15.22
N PHE A 266 -1.66 37.75 15.96
CA PHE A 266 -2.78 36.89 15.62
C PHE A 266 -4.10 37.36 16.26
N GLY A 267 -5.15 37.50 15.45
CA GLY A 267 -6.48 37.88 15.89
C GLY A 267 -6.53 39.24 16.58
N THR A 268 -6.94 39.27 17.85
CA THR A 268 -6.98 40.47 18.66
C THR A 268 -5.77 40.61 19.61
N GLY A 269 -4.94 39.58 19.77
CA GLY A 269 -3.90 39.52 20.79
C GLY A 269 -4.45 39.23 22.22
N CYS A 270 -5.74 38.96 22.33
CA CYS A 270 -6.41 38.49 23.57
C CYS A 270 -7.02 37.11 23.33
N LEU A 271 -6.69 36.14 24.17
CA LEU A 271 -7.16 34.79 24.10
C LEU A 271 -8.08 34.45 25.27
N LYS A 272 -9.31 33.99 25.00
CA LYS A 272 -10.15 33.38 26.04
C LYS A 272 -9.54 32.02 26.43
N VAL A 273 -9.59 31.64 27.68
CA VAL A 273 -9.03 30.39 28.18
C VAL A 273 -10.14 29.50 28.73
N THR A 274 -10.35 28.35 28.06
CA THR A 274 -11.39 27.36 28.40
C THR A 274 -10.73 25.99 28.65
N PRO A 275 -10.13 25.78 29.81
CA PRO A 275 -9.27 24.60 30.06
C PRO A 275 -9.91 23.24 29.82
N ALA A 276 -11.23 23.12 29.96
CA ALA A 276 -11.93 21.84 29.74
C ALA A 276 -12.10 21.46 28.27
N HIS A 277 -11.99 22.41 27.31
CA HIS A 277 -12.47 22.23 25.92
C HIS A 277 -11.43 22.63 24.84
N ASP A 278 -10.20 22.89 25.26
CA ASP A 278 -9.06 23.10 24.36
C ASP A 278 -7.76 22.61 25.02
N VAL A 279 -6.92 21.91 24.26
CA VAL A 279 -5.69 21.31 24.78
C VAL A 279 -4.67 22.38 25.21
N ASN A 280 -4.57 23.48 24.45
CA ASN A 280 -3.63 24.55 24.75
C ASN A 280 -4.14 25.38 25.95
N ASP A 281 -5.46 25.61 26.02
CA ASP A 281 -6.09 26.27 27.16
C ASP A 281 -5.94 25.42 28.45
N TYR A 282 -5.97 24.08 28.33
CA TYR A 282 -5.69 23.19 29.45
C TYR A 282 -4.26 23.39 29.99
N MET A 283 -3.26 23.45 29.10
CA MET A 283 -1.86 23.69 29.52
C MET A 283 -1.69 25.07 30.18
N LEU A 284 -2.35 26.10 29.67
CA LEU A 284 -2.41 27.41 30.32
C LEU A 284 -3.09 27.34 31.69
N GLY A 285 -4.18 26.55 31.77
CA GLY A 285 -4.92 26.31 33.03
C GLY A 285 -4.05 25.67 34.09
N GLU A 286 -3.29 24.63 33.76
CA GLU A 286 -2.36 23.96 34.68
C GLU A 286 -1.24 24.93 35.11
N LYS A 287 -0.61 25.63 34.16
CA LYS A 287 0.49 26.57 34.40
C LYS A 287 0.05 27.71 35.34
N HIS A 288 -1.15 28.25 35.14
CA HIS A 288 -1.67 29.39 35.90
C HIS A 288 -2.67 28.99 36.99
N GLN A 289 -2.83 27.68 37.29
CA GLN A 289 -3.72 27.14 38.35
C GLN A 289 -5.17 27.64 38.23
N LEU A 290 -5.69 27.62 36.99
CA LEU A 290 -7.05 28.08 36.72
C LEU A 290 -8.08 27.00 37.09
N GLN A 291 -9.30 27.44 37.38
CA GLN A 291 -10.43 26.54 37.52
C GLN A 291 -10.76 25.90 36.14
N THR A 292 -11.14 24.62 36.15
CA THR A 292 -11.61 23.90 34.95
C THR A 292 -13.08 23.65 35.05
N ILE A 293 -13.88 24.13 34.10
CA ILE A 293 -15.35 23.98 34.04
C ILE A 293 -15.72 23.24 32.78
N ASP A 294 -16.08 21.95 32.91
CA ASP A 294 -16.63 21.13 31.83
C ASP A 294 -18.11 21.49 31.61
N ILE A 295 -18.48 21.85 30.39
CA ILE A 295 -19.81 22.27 29.99
C ILE A 295 -20.56 21.27 29.12
N PHE A 296 -19.95 20.13 28.75
CA PHE A 296 -20.56 19.16 27.87
C PHE A 296 -20.87 17.83 28.55
N HIS A 297 -22.00 17.23 28.18
CA HIS A 297 -22.26 15.81 28.34
C HIS A 297 -21.47 14.98 27.31
N ASP A 298 -21.42 13.66 27.49
CA ASP A 298 -20.71 12.74 26.60
C ASP A 298 -21.26 12.71 25.16
N ASP A 299 -22.52 13.06 24.96
CA ASP A 299 -23.18 13.14 23.65
C ASP A 299 -22.98 14.50 22.94
N GLY A 300 -22.26 15.43 23.57
CA GLY A 300 -21.98 16.78 23.03
C GLY A 300 -23.10 17.79 23.24
N THR A 301 -24.13 17.46 24.05
CA THR A 301 -25.09 18.44 24.55
C THR A 301 -24.49 19.21 25.74
N LEU A 302 -24.95 20.44 25.99
CA LEU A 302 -24.50 21.20 27.15
C LEU A 302 -25.12 20.66 28.45
N ASN A 303 -24.28 20.54 29.50
CA ASN A 303 -24.72 20.19 30.85
C ASN A 303 -25.26 21.39 31.64
N GLU A 304 -25.44 21.27 32.94
CA GLU A 304 -25.97 22.32 33.84
C GLU A 304 -25.07 23.59 33.84
N HIS A 305 -23.79 23.49 33.60
CA HIS A 305 -22.86 24.64 33.48
C HIS A 305 -23.12 25.45 32.23
N GLY A 306 -23.84 24.93 31.25
CA GLY A 306 -24.32 25.63 30.06
C GLY A 306 -25.42 26.67 30.35
N GLY A 307 -25.94 26.71 31.56
CA GLY A 307 -26.94 27.70 32.00
C GLY A 307 -28.23 27.63 31.16
N ALA A 308 -28.61 28.74 30.52
CA ALA A 308 -29.82 28.80 29.67
C ALA A 308 -29.77 27.86 28.42
N TYR A 309 -28.62 27.31 28.08
CA TYR A 309 -28.42 26.42 26.94
C TYR A 309 -28.30 24.93 27.35
N ALA A 310 -28.47 24.61 28.63
CA ALA A 310 -28.38 23.23 29.14
C ALA A 310 -29.34 22.30 28.38
N GLY A 311 -28.84 21.11 27.99
CA GLY A 311 -29.57 20.08 27.23
C GLY A 311 -29.64 20.33 25.73
N MET A 312 -29.09 21.44 25.20
CA MET A 312 -29.04 21.73 23.77
C MET A 312 -27.75 21.16 23.13
N ASP A 313 -27.86 20.73 21.88
CA ASP A 313 -26.69 20.37 21.08
C ASP A 313 -25.75 21.56 20.86
N ARG A 314 -24.44 21.33 20.93
CA ARG A 314 -23.40 22.38 20.83
C ARG A 314 -23.49 23.23 19.58
N PHE A 315 -23.88 22.67 18.44
CA PHE A 315 -24.01 23.41 17.17
C PHE A 315 -25.27 24.26 17.13
N ASP A 316 -26.35 23.82 17.79
CA ASP A 316 -27.55 24.63 17.95
C ASP A 316 -27.32 25.76 18.95
N VAL A 317 -26.55 25.50 20.00
CA VAL A 317 -26.09 26.55 20.93
C VAL A 317 -25.25 27.57 20.18
N ARG A 318 -24.35 27.19 19.31
CA ARG A 318 -23.51 28.13 18.52
C ARG A 318 -24.35 29.11 17.73
N LYS A 319 -25.44 28.64 17.09
CA LYS A 319 -26.38 29.51 16.36
C LYS A 319 -27.15 30.43 17.29
N LYS A 320 -27.65 29.88 18.39
CA LYS A 320 -28.48 30.62 19.36
C LYS A 320 -27.66 31.68 20.09
N ILE A 321 -26.46 31.35 20.57
CA ILE A 321 -25.61 32.26 21.32
C ILE A 321 -25.10 33.42 20.44
N GLU A 322 -24.93 33.22 19.13
CA GLU A 322 -24.65 34.28 18.16
C GLU A 322 -25.75 35.35 18.21
N ALA A 323 -27.02 34.92 18.15
CA ALA A 323 -28.17 35.81 18.20
C ALA A 323 -28.29 36.54 19.57
N ASP A 324 -28.09 35.79 20.66
CA ASP A 324 -28.20 36.33 22.03
C ASP A 324 -27.09 37.38 22.33
N LEU A 325 -25.84 37.10 21.86
CA LEU A 325 -24.70 38.03 21.95
C LEU A 325 -24.92 39.33 21.16
N ILE A 326 -25.50 39.22 19.96
CA ILE A 326 -25.87 40.40 19.15
C ILE A 326 -26.97 41.21 19.84
N ALA A 327 -28.01 40.55 20.32
CA ALA A 327 -29.12 41.20 21.03
C ALA A 327 -28.67 41.91 22.32
N ALA A 328 -27.70 41.33 23.02
CA ALA A 328 -27.12 41.92 24.24
C ALA A 328 -26.05 43.01 23.96
N GLY A 329 -25.70 43.30 22.71
CA GLY A 329 -24.62 44.25 22.34
C GLY A 329 -23.23 43.79 22.71
N LEU A 330 -23.03 42.49 22.91
CA LEU A 330 -21.76 41.85 23.31
C LEU A 330 -20.95 41.32 22.13
N MET A 331 -21.51 41.39 20.91
CA MET A 331 -20.84 41.01 19.67
C MET A 331 -20.27 42.26 18.99
N GLU A 332 -18.93 42.25 18.75
CA GLU A 332 -18.28 43.33 17.99
C GLU A 332 -18.47 43.18 16.49
N LYS A 333 -18.18 41.95 15.98
CA LYS A 333 -18.38 41.59 14.56
C LYS A 333 -18.37 40.06 14.42
N VAL A 334 -18.82 39.59 13.24
CA VAL A 334 -18.71 38.19 12.80
C VAL A 334 -18.11 38.19 11.39
N GLU A 335 -17.14 37.35 11.14
CA GLU A 335 -16.49 37.20 9.84
C GLU A 335 -16.56 35.71 9.38
N ASP A 336 -16.67 35.51 8.07
CA ASP A 336 -16.50 34.18 7.49
C ASP A 336 -15.04 33.74 7.67
N TYR A 337 -14.84 32.55 8.15
CA TYR A 337 -13.52 32.01 8.48
C TYR A 337 -13.41 30.53 8.11
N THR A 338 -12.36 30.20 7.35
CA THR A 338 -12.04 28.79 7.03
C THR A 338 -11.09 28.26 8.09
N ASN A 339 -11.48 27.21 8.79
CA ASN A 339 -10.65 26.55 9.80
C ASN A 339 -10.57 25.06 9.58
N LYS A 340 -9.53 24.44 10.15
CA LYS A 340 -9.37 22.99 10.17
C LYS A 340 -10.05 22.43 11.42
N VAL A 341 -11.08 21.61 11.21
CA VAL A 341 -11.83 20.96 12.29
C VAL A 341 -11.47 19.47 12.32
N GLY A 342 -11.11 18.97 13.50
CA GLY A 342 -10.88 17.55 13.75
C GLY A 342 -12.20 16.76 13.71
N HIS A 343 -12.22 15.65 12.97
CA HIS A 343 -13.33 14.72 12.88
C HIS A 343 -12.90 13.33 13.30
N SER A 344 -13.78 12.58 13.92
CA SER A 344 -13.59 11.15 14.16
C SER A 344 -13.45 10.40 12.83
N GLU A 345 -12.39 9.64 12.66
CA GLU A 345 -12.20 8.78 11.48
C GLU A 345 -13.33 7.75 11.32
N ARG A 346 -14.00 7.38 12.42
CA ARG A 346 -14.98 6.30 12.45
C ARG A 346 -16.42 6.74 12.28
N THR A 347 -16.81 7.83 12.93
CA THR A 347 -18.19 8.35 12.91
C THR A 347 -18.38 9.56 12.02
N PHE A 348 -17.26 10.17 11.57
CA PHE A 348 -17.19 11.38 10.73
C PHE A 348 -17.84 12.63 11.36
N VAL A 349 -18.03 12.62 12.66
CA VAL A 349 -18.52 13.81 13.39
C VAL A 349 -17.35 14.63 13.90
N PRO A 350 -17.51 15.97 14.07
CA PRO A 350 -16.53 16.79 14.73
C PRO A 350 -16.27 16.31 16.15
N ILE A 351 -15.00 16.13 16.50
CA ILE A 351 -14.59 15.73 17.85
C ILE A 351 -14.77 16.88 18.84
N GLU A 352 -14.85 16.53 20.14
CA GLU A 352 -14.76 17.50 21.24
C GLU A 352 -13.48 17.27 22.06
N PRO A 353 -12.60 18.28 22.21
CA PRO A 353 -11.62 18.23 23.28
C PRO A 353 -12.35 18.20 24.63
N LYS A 354 -12.17 17.14 25.39
CA LYS A 354 -12.89 16.89 26.64
C LYS A 354 -11.95 16.45 27.74
N LEU A 355 -12.09 17.05 28.91
CA LEU A 355 -11.37 16.60 30.10
C LEU A 355 -11.97 15.28 30.59
N SER A 356 -11.14 14.24 30.62
CA SER A 356 -11.61 12.91 30.99
C SER A 356 -10.56 12.11 31.76
N MET A 357 -11.03 11.25 32.66
CA MET A 357 -10.20 10.28 33.40
C MET A 357 -10.00 9.06 32.50
N GLN A 358 -8.80 8.86 31.99
CA GLN A 358 -8.46 7.81 31.04
C GLN A 358 -7.22 7.02 31.49
N TRP A 359 -6.97 5.89 30.83
CA TRP A 359 -5.77 5.12 30.97
C TRP A 359 -4.79 5.49 29.85
N PHE A 360 -3.52 5.70 30.21
CA PHE A 360 -2.45 6.13 29.31
C PHE A 360 -1.25 5.20 29.40
N LEU A 361 -0.55 5.03 28.29
CA LEU A 361 0.77 4.43 28.18
C LEU A 361 1.80 5.51 27.88
N LYS A 362 2.85 5.59 28.70
CA LYS A 362 4.01 6.46 28.48
C LYS A 362 4.80 5.96 27.28
N MET A 363 5.01 6.81 26.29
CA MET A 363 5.57 6.41 25.00
C MET A 363 7.06 6.77 24.83
N ASP A 364 7.58 7.79 25.49
CA ASP A 364 8.95 8.31 25.28
C ASP A 364 10.03 7.22 25.35
N GLY A 365 10.01 6.41 26.43
CA GLY A 365 10.98 5.34 26.64
C GLY A 365 10.88 4.22 25.60
N LEU A 366 9.67 3.93 25.10
CA LEU A 366 9.40 2.90 24.09
C LEU A 366 9.75 3.40 22.68
N ALA A 367 9.59 4.69 22.43
CA ALA A 367 9.79 5.29 21.11
C ALA A 367 11.28 5.35 20.71
N LYS A 368 12.18 5.59 21.64
CA LYS A 368 13.61 5.80 21.32
C LYS A 368 14.27 4.59 20.64
N PRO A 369 14.19 3.34 21.14
CA PRO A 369 14.75 2.18 20.45
C PRO A 369 14.10 1.95 19.08
N ALA A 370 12.80 2.20 18.96
CA ALA A 370 12.06 2.04 17.72
C ALA A 370 12.46 3.09 16.66
N LEU A 371 12.74 4.32 17.08
CA LEU A 371 13.28 5.36 16.19
C LEU A 371 14.68 4.97 15.70
N ASP A 372 15.57 4.61 16.61
CA ASP A 372 16.96 4.26 16.30
C ASP A 372 17.02 3.08 15.30
N ALA A 373 16.19 2.04 15.47
CA ALA A 373 16.14 0.88 14.59
C ALA A 373 15.82 1.23 13.13
N VAL A 374 14.89 2.15 12.90
CA VAL A 374 14.54 2.59 11.54
C VAL A 374 15.58 3.57 10.99
N MET A 375 16.09 4.49 11.81
CA MET A 375 17.09 5.45 11.36
C MET A 375 18.41 4.79 10.97
N ASN A 376 18.82 3.73 11.66
CA ASN A 376 20.05 2.96 11.41
C ASN A 376 19.86 1.82 10.38
N ASP A 377 18.70 1.71 9.73
CA ASP A 377 18.36 0.67 8.75
C ASP A 377 18.43 -0.77 9.32
N GLU A 378 18.30 -0.94 10.63
CA GLU A 378 18.03 -2.25 11.23
C GLU A 378 16.66 -2.78 10.78
N ILE A 379 15.69 -1.87 10.65
CA ILE A 379 14.40 -2.09 10.00
C ILE A 379 14.34 -1.15 8.79
N ARG A 380 14.14 -1.71 7.60
CA ARG A 380 14.13 -0.93 6.35
C ARG A 380 12.72 -0.63 5.89
N LEU A 381 12.44 0.66 5.62
CA LEU A 381 11.17 1.08 5.02
C LEU A 381 11.29 1.14 3.49
N HIS A 382 10.39 0.51 2.79
CA HIS A 382 10.30 0.51 1.33
C HIS A 382 8.97 1.14 0.87
N PRO A 383 9.00 2.32 0.21
CA PRO A 383 10.17 3.14 -0.13
C PRO A 383 10.72 3.96 1.06
N ALA A 384 12.00 4.26 1.00
CA ALA A 384 12.72 4.97 2.07
C ALA A 384 12.21 6.41 2.35
N LYS A 385 11.40 7.00 1.46
CA LYS A 385 10.81 8.35 1.64
C LYS A 385 10.03 8.47 2.96
N PHE A 386 9.47 7.37 3.46
CA PHE A 386 8.69 7.35 4.71
C PHE A 386 9.52 7.46 5.99
N LYS A 387 10.85 7.32 5.92
CA LYS A 387 11.75 7.48 7.08
C LYS A 387 11.62 8.87 7.73
N ASN A 388 11.50 9.93 6.92
CA ASN A 388 11.39 11.28 7.46
C ASN A 388 10.05 11.52 8.18
N THR A 389 8.96 11.00 7.63
CA THR A 389 7.63 11.05 8.25
C THR A 389 7.60 10.25 9.55
N TYR A 390 8.21 9.05 9.55
CA TYR A 390 8.37 8.21 10.74
C TYR A 390 9.18 8.93 11.82
N ARG A 391 10.34 9.52 11.47
CA ARG A 391 11.19 10.28 12.40
C ARG A 391 10.41 11.41 13.05
N HIS A 392 9.76 12.26 12.25
CA HIS A 392 9.03 13.43 12.76
C HIS A 392 7.96 13.04 13.77
N TRP A 393 7.23 11.95 13.51
CA TRP A 393 6.20 11.48 14.42
C TRP A 393 6.79 10.90 15.72
N MET A 394 7.87 10.10 15.62
CA MET A 394 8.51 9.46 16.77
C MET A 394 9.19 10.47 17.69
N GLU A 395 9.77 11.55 17.15
CA GLU A 395 10.39 12.63 17.92
C GLU A 395 9.36 13.51 18.65
N ASN A 396 8.10 13.51 18.23
CA ASN A 396 7.01 14.31 18.80
C ASN A 396 5.91 13.43 19.43
N ILE A 397 6.22 12.20 19.76
CA ILE A 397 5.25 11.24 20.27
C ILE A 397 4.71 11.68 21.64
N LYS A 398 3.38 11.50 21.82
CA LYS A 398 2.70 11.76 23.09
C LYS A 398 2.32 10.46 23.77
N ASP A 399 1.96 10.54 25.05
CA ASP A 399 1.39 9.41 25.76
C ASP A 399 0.12 8.91 25.07
N TRP A 400 0.03 7.60 24.90
CA TRP A 400 -1.08 6.96 24.19
C TRP A 400 -2.28 6.74 25.11
N CYS A 401 -3.42 7.36 24.81
CA CYS A 401 -4.71 7.06 25.46
C CYS A 401 -5.19 5.68 25.01
N ILE A 402 -5.12 4.71 25.92
CA ILE A 402 -5.40 3.29 25.60
C ILE A 402 -6.79 2.83 26.01
N SER A 403 -7.59 3.63 26.72
CA SER A 403 -8.96 3.28 27.14
C SER A 403 -10.01 3.76 26.15
N ARG A 404 -11.03 2.94 25.97
CA ARG A 404 -12.21 3.20 25.14
C ARG A 404 -13.47 2.83 25.93
N GLN A 405 -14.49 3.69 25.90
CA GLN A 405 -15.78 3.50 26.57
C GLN A 405 -16.71 2.61 25.72
N LEU A 406 -16.22 1.41 25.41
CA LEU A 406 -16.87 0.41 24.56
C LEU A 406 -17.19 -0.86 25.35
N TRP A 407 -18.08 -1.68 24.82
CA TRP A 407 -18.32 -3.02 25.34
C TRP A 407 -17.57 -4.09 24.56
N TRP A 408 -17.35 -3.87 23.26
CA TRP A 408 -16.61 -4.78 22.39
C TRP A 408 -15.11 -4.46 22.38
N GLY A 409 -14.30 -5.37 22.92
CA GLY A 409 -12.83 -5.27 23.00
C GLY A 409 -12.29 -5.92 24.27
N HIS A 410 -10.97 -5.86 24.42
CA HIS A 410 -10.27 -6.38 25.60
C HIS A 410 -10.56 -5.48 26.80
N ARG A 411 -11.31 -6.00 27.76
CA ARG A 411 -11.68 -5.26 28.97
C ARG A 411 -10.45 -5.02 29.84
N ILE A 412 -10.25 -3.77 30.27
CA ILE A 412 -9.11 -3.36 31.10
C ILE A 412 -9.09 -4.16 32.41
N PRO A 413 -7.93 -4.76 32.79
CA PRO A 413 -7.83 -5.64 33.97
C PRO A 413 -7.57 -4.85 35.26
N ALA A 414 -8.42 -3.84 35.53
CA ALA A 414 -8.40 -3.05 36.74
C ALA A 414 -9.67 -3.30 37.55
N TYR A 415 -9.55 -3.40 38.88
CA TYR A 415 -10.64 -3.73 39.79
C TYR A 415 -10.69 -2.67 40.89
N TYR A 416 -11.80 -1.98 40.99
CA TYR A 416 -12.05 -0.92 41.97
C TYR A 416 -12.58 -1.51 43.27
N LEU A 417 -12.01 -1.00 44.37
CA LEU A 417 -12.40 -1.32 45.74
C LEU A 417 -13.44 -0.33 46.25
N PRO A 418 -14.17 -0.65 47.36
CA PRO A 418 -15.18 0.23 47.93
C PRO A 418 -14.65 1.61 48.37
N ASP A 419 -13.39 1.71 48.72
CA ASP A 419 -12.73 2.97 49.11
C ASP A 419 -12.32 3.87 47.91
N GLY A 420 -12.62 3.44 46.68
CA GLY A 420 -12.26 4.13 45.41
C GLY A 420 -10.87 3.85 44.92
N SER A 421 -10.03 3.13 45.69
CA SER A 421 -8.73 2.66 45.15
C SER A 421 -8.95 1.49 44.17
N PHE A 422 -7.89 1.07 43.48
CA PHE A 422 -7.97 -0.06 42.56
C PHE A 422 -6.73 -0.95 42.62
N VAL A 423 -6.88 -2.15 42.10
CA VAL A 423 -5.77 -3.10 41.83
C VAL A 423 -5.79 -3.50 40.35
N VAL A 424 -4.61 -3.84 39.80
CA VAL A 424 -4.48 -4.34 38.44
C VAL A 424 -3.97 -5.77 38.50
N ALA A 425 -4.72 -6.70 37.91
CA ALA A 425 -4.47 -8.12 38.01
C ALA A 425 -4.83 -8.88 36.73
N ALA A 426 -4.13 -9.99 36.47
CA ALA A 426 -4.36 -10.81 35.27
C ALA A 426 -5.62 -11.67 35.36
N SER A 427 -6.12 -11.95 36.57
CA SER A 427 -7.34 -12.72 36.82
C SER A 427 -8.14 -12.17 38.01
N ASP A 428 -9.39 -12.60 38.12
CA ASP A 428 -10.27 -12.26 39.24
C ASP A 428 -9.72 -12.77 40.59
N GLU A 429 -9.09 -13.94 40.62
CA GLU A 429 -8.44 -14.52 41.79
C GLU A 429 -7.24 -13.69 42.25
N GLU A 430 -6.40 -13.27 41.30
CA GLU A 430 -5.27 -12.39 41.62
C GLU A 430 -5.76 -11.03 42.10
N ALA A 431 -6.81 -10.49 41.51
CA ALA A 431 -7.42 -9.23 41.91
C ALA A 431 -7.92 -9.29 43.37
N LEU A 432 -8.62 -10.37 43.73
CA LEU A 432 -9.09 -10.59 45.09
C LEU A 432 -7.92 -10.69 46.09
N ARG A 433 -6.90 -11.45 45.76
CA ARG A 433 -5.67 -11.58 46.59
C ARG A 433 -5.02 -10.22 46.82
N LEU A 434 -4.82 -9.41 45.76
CA LEU A 434 -4.22 -8.07 45.86
C LEU A 434 -5.12 -7.09 46.65
N ALA A 435 -6.43 -7.20 46.54
CA ALA A 435 -7.37 -6.42 47.30
C ALA A 435 -7.33 -6.78 48.77
N GLN A 436 -7.25 -8.08 49.12
CA GLN A 436 -7.10 -8.57 50.47
C GLN A 436 -5.81 -8.20 51.14
N GLU A 437 -4.73 -7.96 50.42
CA GLU A 437 -3.51 -7.36 50.95
C GLU A 437 -3.74 -5.93 51.46
N LYS A 438 -4.69 -5.20 50.88
CA LYS A 438 -5.06 -3.85 51.35
C LYS A 438 -6.10 -3.89 52.48
N ASN A 439 -7.08 -4.78 52.38
CA ASN A 439 -8.10 -5.00 53.39
C ASN A 439 -8.57 -6.47 53.35
N ALA A 440 -8.22 -7.24 54.43
CA ALA A 440 -8.44 -8.68 54.50
C ALA A 440 -9.93 -9.11 54.47
N ASP A 441 -10.87 -8.20 54.76
CA ASP A 441 -12.30 -8.48 54.79
C ASP A 441 -12.97 -8.43 53.42
N LEU A 442 -12.26 -8.00 52.37
CA LEU A 442 -12.82 -7.89 51.02
C LEU A 442 -13.10 -9.26 50.40
N THR A 443 -14.22 -9.34 49.70
CA THR A 443 -14.67 -10.50 48.93
C THR A 443 -14.72 -10.19 47.44
N ALA A 444 -14.90 -11.18 46.59
CA ALA A 444 -15.04 -10.98 45.16
C ALA A 444 -16.24 -10.08 44.78
N ALA A 445 -17.30 -10.08 45.60
CA ALA A 445 -18.47 -9.24 45.38
C ALA A 445 -18.22 -7.74 45.63
N ASP A 446 -17.15 -7.40 46.38
CA ASP A 446 -16.76 -6.03 46.65
C ASP A 446 -15.93 -5.41 45.54
N LEU A 447 -15.47 -6.22 44.57
CA LEU A 447 -14.63 -5.78 43.49
C LEU A 447 -15.46 -5.42 42.25
N ARG A 448 -15.30 -4.21 41.75
CA ARG A 448 -15.93 -3.75 40.51
C ARG A 448 -14.90 -3.65 39.40
N ARG A 449 -14.93 -4.57 38.43
CA ARG A 449 -14.02 -4.52 37.28
C ARG A 449 -14.30 -3.29 36.43
N GLU A 450 -13.20 -2.70 35.86
CA GLU A 450 -13.27 -1.58 34.91
C GLU A 450 -14.27 -1.88 33.79
N SER A 451 -15.04 -0.87 33.36
CA SER A 451 -16.03 -1.01 32.30
C SER A 451 -15.41 -0.79 30.91
N ASP A 452 -14.33 -0.05 30.85
CA ASP A 452 -13.69 0.33 29.60
C ASP A 452 -12.91 -0.82 28.97
N CYS A 453 -12.79 -0.77 27.66
CA CYS A 453 -11.94 -1.66 26.89
C CYS A 453 -10.66 -0.95 26.44
N LEU A 454 -9.67 -1.74 26.05
CA LEU A 454 -8.46 -1.26 25.43
C LEU A 454 -8.71 -0.86 23.96
N ASP A 455 -7.93 0.11 23.50
CA ASP A 455 -7.80 0.43 22.09
C ASP A 455 -7.43 -0.83 21.27
N THR A 456 -8.04 -1.03 20.11
CA THR A 456 -7.75 -2.18 19.25
C THR A 456 -6.27 -2.32 18.92
N TRP A 457 -5.56 -1.20 18.79
CA TRP A 457 -4.12 -1.19 18.51
C TRP A 457 -3.27 -1.73 19.66
N PHE A 458 -3.80 -1.75 20.90
CA PHE A 458 -3.12 -2.36 22.05
C PHE A 458 -3.10 -3.90 22.01
N SER A 459 -3.91 -4.53 21.16
CA SER A 459 -3.80 -5.96 20.87
C SER A 459 -2.97 -6.20 19.60
N SER A 460 -3.23 -5.45 18.54
CA SER A 460 -2.58 -5.69 17.23
C SER A 460 -1.10 -5.31 17.19
N TRP A 461 -0.60 -4.46 18.10
CA TRP A 461 0.85 -4.20 18.21
C TRP A 461 1.67 -5.42 18.66
N LEU A 462 1.02 -6.41 19.28
CA LEU A 462 1.63 -7.67 19.71
C LEU A 462 1.60 -8.75 18.60
N TRP A 463 0.95 -8.47 17.48
CA TRP A 463 0.62 -9.45 16.44
C TRP A 463 1.80 -10.31 15.98
N PRO A 464 2.99 -9.77 15.62
CA PRO A 464 4.13 -10.57 15.17
C PRO A 464 4.64 -11.56 16.22
N ILE A 465 4.34 -11.34 17.50
CA ILE A 465 4.73 -12.19 18.61
C ILE A 465 3.61 -13.19 18.92
N THR A 466 2.39 -12.68 19.13
CA THR A 466 1.28 -13.48 19.70
C THR A 466 0.72 -14.51 18.73
N VAL A 467 0.99 -14.43 17.44
CA VAL A 467 0.67 -15.48 16.47
C VAL A 467 1.56 -16.73 16.59
N PHE A 468 2.67 -16.66 17.35
CA PHE A 468 3.58 -17.79 17.57
C PHE A 468 3.69 -18.19 19.03
N ALA A 469 3.57 -17.25 19.98
CA ALA A 469 3.71 -17.52 21.40
C ALA A 469 3.10 -16.39 22.25
N PRO A 470 2.80 -16.60 23.54
CA PRO A 470 2.42 -15.51 24.44
C PRO A 470 3.45 -14.38 24.42
N ALA A 471 2.98 -13.12 24.48
CA ALA A 471 3.82 -11.93 24.25
C ALA A 471 5.05 -11.83 25.17
N LEU A 472 4.94 -12.29 26.42
CA LEU A 472 6.02 -12.25 27.41
C LEU A 472 6.86 -13.54 27.46
N SER A 473 6.63 -14.50 26.57
CA SER A 473 7.38 -15.76 26.49
C SER A 473 8.86 -15.55 26.23
N LYS A 474 9.68 -16.38 26.87
CA LYS A 474 11.14 -16.48 26.61
C LYS A 474 11.48 -17.93 26.28
N GLY A 475 12.37 -18.14 25.31
CA GLY A 475 12.84 -19.46 24.92
C GLY A 475 11.78 -20.34 24.24
N ASN A 476 10.75 -19.73 23.62
CA ASN A 476 9.76 -20.46 22.84
C ASN A 476 10.30 -20.78 21.45
N LYS A 477 10.36 -22.08 21.09
CA LYS A 477 10.97 -22.58 19.85
C LYS A 477 10.29 -22.06 18.57
N GLU A 478 8.98 -21.94 18.56
CA GLU A 478 8.21 -21.38 17.42
C GLU A 478 8.59 -19.90 17.23
N LEU A 479 8.56 -19.13 18.32
CA LEU A 479 8.92 -17.71 18.26
C LEU A 479 10.40 -17.52 17.88
N GLU A 480 11.32 -18.32 18.38
CA GLU A 480 12.75 -18.26 18.02
C GLU A 480 13.00 -18.55 16.54
N TYR A 481 12.19 -19.41 15.92
CA TYR A 481 12.31 -19.79 14.52
C TYR A 481 11.68 -18.77 13.56
N TYR A 482 10.50 -18.25 13.88
CA TYR A 482 9.71 -17.39 12.96
C TYR A 482 9.87 -15.89 13.22
N TYR A 483 10.43 -15.49 14.37
CA TYR A 483 10.57 -14.09 14.76
C TYR A 483 12.06 -13.69 14.91
N PRO A 484 12.52 -12.55 14.35
CA PRO A 484 11.72 -11.53 13.65
C PRO A 484 11.12 -12.04 12.34
N THR A 485 9.97 -11.49 11.94
CA THR A 485 9.39 -11.80 10.63
C THR A 485 10.22 -11.16 9.52
N SER A 486 10.13 -11.67 8.28
CA SER A 486 10.97 -11.21 7.17
C SER A 486 10.48 -9.90 6.60
N ASP A 487 9.23 -9.87 6.16
CA ASP A 487 8.61 -8.70 5.56
C ASP A 487 7.25 -8.41 6.19
N LEU A 488 6.99 -7.12 6.42
CA LEU A 488 5.68 -6.61 6.75
C LEU A 488 5.17 -5.80 5.53
N VAL A 489 4.02 -6.16 4.99
CA VAL A 489 3.40 -5.43 3.87
C VAL A 489 2.14 -4.74 4.38
N THR A 490 2.09 -3.41 4.31
CA THR A 490 0.95 -2.64 4.85
C THR A 490 0.74 -1.32 4.12
N GLY A 491 -0.37 -0.64 4.39
CA GLY A 491 -0.62 0.71 3.91
C GLY A 491 0.14 1.77 4.72
N PRO A 492 0.53 2.89 4.11
CA PRO A 492 1.22 3.97 4.81
C PRO A 492 0.31 4.70 5.83
N ASP A 493 -0.99 4.58 5.69
CA ASP A 493 -2.00 5.15 6.58
C ASP A 493 -2.01 4.54 7.99
N ILE A 494 -1.47 3.32 8.16
CA ILE A 494 -1.31 2.68 9.47
C ILE A 494 0.14 2.58 9.94
N LEU A 495 1.05 3.37 9.37
CA LEU A 495 2.46 3.39 9.75
C LEU A 495 2.65 3.69 11.26
N PHE A 496 1.89 4.65 11.80
CA PHE A 496 1.97 5.04 13.22
C PHE A 496 1.07 4.20 14.11
N PHE A 497 -0.14 3.90 13.64
CA PHE A 497 -1.10 3.09 14.38
C PHE A 497 -0.59 1.69 14.69
N TRP A 498 0.12 1.08 13.72
CA TRP A 498 0.48 -0.33 13.80
C TRP A 498 1.98 -0.59 13.70
N VAL A 499 2.64 -0.14 12.63
CA VAL A 499 4.06 -0.47 12.38
C VAL A 499 4.97 0.05 13.49
N ALA A 500 4.88 1.35 13.82
CA ALA A 500 5.69 1.95 14.88
C ALA A 500 5.42 1.29 16.24
N ARG A 501 4.16 1.00 16.55
CA ARG A 501 3.76 0.35 17.81
C ARG A 501 4.27 -1.10 17.88
N MET A 502 4.22 -1.86 16.78
CA MET A 502 4.83 -3.20 16.74
C MET A 502 6.34 -3.16 16.98
N ILE A 503 7.05 -2.16 16.45
CA ILE A 503 8.49 -2.00 16.67
C ILE A 503 8.75 -1.75 18.16
N MET A 504 7.99 -0.87 18.80
CA MET A 504 8.10 -0.61 20.24
C MET A 504 7.84 -1.89 21.05
N ALA A 505 6.78 -2.62 20.75
CA ALA A 505 6.44 -3.89 21.39
C ALA A 505 7.54 -4.95 21.23
N GLY A 506 8.13 -5.04 20.04
CA GLY A 506 9.24 -5.96 19.75
C GLY A 506 10.45 -5.71 20.66
N TYR A 507 10.89 -4.46 20.78
CA TYR A 507 11.99 -4.11 21.65
C TYR A 507 11.65 -4.25 23.12
N GLU A 508 10.45 -3.84 23.56
CA GLU A 508 10.04 -3.92 24.97
C GLU A 508 9.90 -5.37 25.45
N PHE A 509 9.20 -6.23 24.67
CA PHE A 509 8.85 -7.56 25.14
C PHE A 509 9.82 -8.64 24.70
N GLN A 510 10.48 -8.51 23.54
CA GLN A 510 11.41 -9.51 23.01
C GLN A 510 12.87 -9.02 22.94
N GLY A 511 13.13 -7.72 23.13
CA GLY A 511 14.47 -7.13 23.07
C GLY A 511 15.08 -7.09 21.67
N LYS A 512 14.27 -7.26 20.62
CA LYS A 512 14.70 -7.26 19.23
C LYS A 512 13.57 -6.79 18.28
N LYS A 513 13.96 -6.39 17.07
CA LYS A 513 13.02 -5.94 16.03
C LYS A 513 11.96 -6.99 15.72
N PRO A 514 10.72 -6.57 15.36
CA PRO A 514 9.64 -7.51 15.02
C PRO A 514 9.69 -8.00 13.57
N PHE A 515 10.33 -7.27 12.67
CA PHE A 515 10.48 -7.59 11.25
C PHE A 515 11.74 -6.93 10.67
N GLU A 516 12.22 -7.49 9.53
CA GLU A 516 13.41 -6.97 8.83
C GLU A 516 13.07 -5.77 7.95
N ASN A 517 11.98 -5.87 7.18
CA ASN A 517 11.57 -4.90 6.17
C ASN A 517 10.09 -4.55 6.31
N VAL A 518 9.75 -3.33 5.93
CA VAL A 518 8.36 -2.86 5.81
C VAL A 518 8.13 -2.35 4.40
N TYR A 519 7.29 -3.05 3.66
CA TYR A 519 6.83 -2.61 2.34
C TYR A 519 5.53 -1.81 2.50
N LEU A 520 5.57 -0.53 2.12
CA LEU A 520 4.41 0.35 2.19
C LEU A 520 3.75 0.43 0.81
N THR A 521 2.54 -0.10 0.72
CA THR A 521 1.76 -0.13 -0.54
C THR A 521 1.23 1.26 -0.90
N GLY A 522 0.87 1.45 -2.17
CA GLY A 522 0.05 2.59 -2.57
C GLY A 522 -1.41 2.42 -2.12
N ILE A 523 -2.15 3.52 -2.07
CA ILE A 523 -3.58 3.52 -1.84
C ILE A 523 -4.29 3.33 -3.18
N VAL A 524 -5.26 2.41 -3.22
CA VAL A 524 -6.08 2.21 -4.41
C VAL A 524 -7.18 3.27 -4.45
N ARG A 525 -7.21 4.03 -5.55
CA ARG A 525 -8.15 5.14 -5.79
C ARG A 525 -9.02 4.85 -7.01
N ASP A 526 -10.19 5.45 -7.03
CA ASP A 526 -11.06 5.42 -8.20
C ASP A 526 -10.53 6.35 -9.33
N ASN A 527 -11.18 6.34 -10.47
CA ASN A 527 -10.82 7.17 -11.62
C ASN A 527 -10.96 8.69 -11.39
N GLN A 528 -11.56 9.10 -10.27
CA GLN A 528 -11.64 10.50 -9.81
C GLN A 528 -10.55 10.83 -8.78
N GLY A 529 -9.64 9.91 -8.48
CA GLY A 529 -8.56 10.09 -7.51
C GLY A 529 -9.00 9.95 -6.04
N ARG A 530 -10.24 9.54 -5.74
CA ARG A 530 -10.72 9.35 -4.37
C ARG A 530 -10.31 7.98 -3.85
N LYS A 531 -9.92 7.89 -2.57
CA LYS A 531 -9.64 6.60 -1.91
C LYS A 531 -10.86 5.70 -2.03
N MET A 532 -10.65 4.48 -2.53
CA MET A 532 -11.73 3.50 -2.59
C MET A 532 -12.16 3.09 -1.18
N SER A 533 -13.45 3.17 -0.92
CA SER A 533 -14.04 2.76 0.35
C SER A 533 -15.47 2.24 0.15
N LYS A 534 -15.90 1.38 1.06
CA LYS A 534 -17.28 0.85 1.06
C LYS A 534 -18.30 1.95 1.32
N THR A 535 -17.96 2.92 2.17
CA THR A 535 -18.83 4.03 2.53
C THR A 535 -19.15 4.91 1.33
N LEU A 536 -18.19 5.11 0.42
CA LEU A 536 -18.39 5.87 -0.81
C LEU A 536 -19.02 5.04 -1.94
N GLY A 537 -19.07 3.70 -1.81
CA GLY A 537 -19.60 2.80 -2.86
C GLY A 537 -18.78 2.84 -4.17
N ASN A 538 -17.52 3.31 -4.13
CA ASN A 538 -16.65 3.49 -5.29
C ASN A 538 -15.61 2.36 -5.46
N SER A 539 -15.68 1.30 -4.65
CA SER A 539 -14.86 0.11 -4.81
C SER A 539 -15.68 -1.00 -5.45
N PRO A 540 -15.24 -1.58 -6.59
CA PRO A 540 -15.89 -2.76 -7.14
C PRO A 540 -15.78 -3.93 -6.15
N ASP A 541 -16.71 -4.86 -6.22
CA ASP A 541 -16.65 -6.10 -5.45
C ASP A 541 -15.51 -6.98 -6.00
N PRO A 542 -14.50 -7.32 -5.19
CA PRO A 542 -13.38 -8.15 -5.64
C PRO A 542 -13.80 -9.54 -6.14
N LEU A 543 -14.83 -10.16 -5.56
CA LEU A 543 -15.29 -11.47 -5.98
C LEU A 543 -15.92 -11.43 -7.37
N LEU A 544 -16.69 -10.39 -7.68
CA LEU A 544 -17.26 -10.20 -9.03
C LEU A 544 -16.17 -9.99 -10.09
N LEU A 545 -15.07 -9.30 -9.72
CA LEU A 545 -13.93 -9.16 -10.62
C LEU A 545 -13.21 -10.50 -10.84
N ILE A 546 -13.03 -11.30 -9.77
CA ILE A 546 -12.44 -12.65 -9.88
C ILE A 546 -13.31 -13.56 -10.74
N ASP A 547 -14.63 -13.55 -10.56
CA ASP A 547 -15.57 -14.33 -11.38
C ASP A 547 -15.49 -13.95 -12.87
N LYS A 548 -15.27 -12.66 -13.16
CA LYS A 548 -15.23 -12.14 -14.54
C LYS A 548 -13.88 -12.34 -15.22
N TYR A 549 -12.77 -12.15 -14.52
CA TYR A 549 -11.43 -12.10 -15.10
C TYR A 549 -10.49 -13.21 -14.61
N GLY A 550 -10.88 -13.97 -13.60
CA GLY A 550 -10.05 -14.93 -12.89
C GLY A 550 -9.17 -14.24 -11.83
N ALA A 551 -8.78 -14.99 -10.80
CA ALA A 551 -7.89 -14.49 -9.74
C ALA A 551 -6.53 -14.04 -10.31
N ASP A 552 -5.92 -14.81 -11.21
CA ASP A 552 -4.65 -14.45 -11.87
C ASP A 552 -4.77 -13.15 -12.69
N GLY A 553 -5.92 -12.93 -13.35
CA GLY A 553 -6.19 -11.70 -14.10
C GLY A 553 -6.28 -10.47 -13.18
N VAL A 554 -6.97 -10.60 -12.05
CA VAL A 554 -7.10 -9.52 -11.04
C VAL A 554 -5.75 -9.22 -10.39
N ARG A 555 -4.99 -10.24 -9.98
CA ARG A 555 -3.64 -10.10 -9.39
C ARG A 555 -2.69 -9.37 -10.33
N MET A 556 -2.62 -9.81 -11.58
CA MET A 556 -1.76 -9.18 -12.59
C MET A 556 -2.15 -7.71 -12.82
N GLY A 557 -3.44 -7.42 -12.99
CA GLY A 557 -3.93 -6.06 -13.22
C GLY A 557 -3.56 -5.10 -12.09
N LEU A 558 -3.71 -5.55 -10.83
CA LEU A 558 -3.34 -4.76 -9.66
C LEU A 558 -1.83 -4.50 -9.58
N ILE A 559 -1.03 -5.56 -9.72
CA ILE A 559 0.43 -5.46 -9.52
C ILE A 559 1.11 -4.65 -10.62
N MET A 560 0.69 -4.76 -11.89
CA MET A 560 1.30 -3.99 -12.98
C MET A 560 1.14 -2.49 -12.83
N SER A 561 0.10 -2.02 -12.12
CA SER A 561 -0.16 -0.60 -11.89
C SER A 561 0.32 -0.08 -10.54
N ALA A 562 1.00 -0.90 -9.72
CA ALA A 562 1.26 -0.66 -8.32
C ALA A 562 2.74 -0.45 -7.96
N PRO A 563 3.40 0.66 -8.37
CA PRO A 563 4.74 0.95 -7.86
C PRO A 563 4.71 1.24 -6.35
N ALA A 564 5.73 0.79 -5.62
CA ALA A 564 5.82 0.92 -4.17
C ALA A 564 5.57 2.36 -3.68
N GLY A 565 4.67 2.51 -2.71
CA GLY A 565 4.39 3.78 -2.02
C GLY A 565 3.77 4.90 -2.87
N ASN A 566 3.26 4.60 -4.06
CA ASN A 566 2.50 5.53 -4.88
C ASN A 566 1.07 5.06 -5.04
N ASP A 567 0.14 6.01 -5.05
CA ASP A 567 -1.27 5.72 -5.23
C ASP A 567 -1.57 5.15 -6.62
N ILE A 568 -2.57 4.30 -6.69
CA ILE A 568 -2.97 3.58 -7.90
C ILE A 568 -4.36 4.06 -8.29
N LEU A 569 -4.52 4.52 -9.52
CA LEU A 569 -5.83 4.69 -10.12
C LEU A 569 -6.26 3.32 -10.68
N PHE A 570 -7.24 2.69 -10.04
CA PHE A 570 -7.72 1.38 -10.47
C PHE A 570 -8.58 1.52 -11.72
N ASP A 571 -8.23 0.70 -12.73
CA ASP A 571 -9.01 0.55 -13.97
C ASP A 571 -9.27 -0.95 -14.21
N GLU A 572 -10.51 -1.31 -14.37
CA GLU A 572 -10.95 -2.70 -14.61
C GLU A 572 -10.35 -3.28 -15.90
N SER A 573 -10.00 -2.46 -16.90
CA SER A 573 -9.32 -2.89 -18.12
C SER A 573 -7.97 -3.58 -17.86
N LEU A 574 -7.31 -3.27 -16.72
CA LEU A 574 -6.08 -3.93 -16.31
C LEU A 574 -6.30 -5.40 -15.95
N CYS A 575 -7.44 -5.72 -15.32
CA CYS A 575 -7.83 -7.11 -15.04
C CYS A 575 -8.14 -7.87 -16.35
N GLU A 576 -8.75 -7.19 -17.33
CA GLU A 576 -8.97 -7.77 -18.66
C GLU A 576 -7.66 -8.07 -19.38
N GLN A 577 -6.66 -7.19 -19.31
CA GLN A 577 -5.32 -7.45 -19.84
C GLN A 577 -4.70 -8.70 -19.19
N GLY A 578 -4.85 -8.86 -17.88
CA GLY A 578 -4.40 -10.05 -17.16
C GLY A 578 -5.07 -11.34 -17.67
N ARG A 579 -6.38 -11.34 -17.85
CA ARG A 579 -7.12 -12.47 -18.46
C ARG A 579 -6.65 -12.77 -19.90
N ASN A 580 -6.43 -11.74 -20.70
CA ASN A 580 -5.93 -11.92 -22.07
C ASN A 580 -4.51 -12.48 -22.09
N PHE A 581 -3.70 -12.13 -21.11
CA PHE A 581 -2.36 -12.70 -20.93
C PHE A 581 -2.42 -14.19 -20.58
N CYS A 582 -3.34 -14.61 -19.68
CA CYS A 582 -3.61 -16.02 -19.43
C CYS A 582 -3.91 -16.80 -20.72
N ASN A 583 -4.79 -16.28 -21.58
CA ASN A 583 -5.11 -16.91 -22.85
C ASN A 583 -3.91 -16.99 -23.80
N LYS A 584 -3.01 -15.99 -23.79
CA LYS A 584 -1.79 -16.02 -24.59
C LYS A 584 -0.84 -17.12 -24.14
N ILE A 585 -0.62 -17.26 -22.83
CA ILE A 585 0.22 -18.32 -22.25
C ILE A 585 -0.39 -19.70 -22.54
N TRP A 586 -1.70 -19.84 -22.37
CA TRP A 586 -2.43 -21.06 -22.69
C TRP A 586 -2.24 -21.51 -24.15
N ASN A 587 -2.32 -20.58 -25.10
CA ASN A 587 -2.09 -20.87 -26.51
C ASN A 587 -0.64 -21.22 -26.80
N ALA A 588 0.33 -20.57 -26.19
CA ALA A 588 1.75 -20.92 -26.30
C ALA A 588 1.99 -22.35 -25.79
N PHE A 589 1.38 -22.71 -24.64
CA PHE A 589 1.46 -24.06 -24.11
C PHE A 589 0.87 -25.10 -25.07
N ARG A 590 -0.33 -24.84 -25.61
CA ARG A 590 -0.97 -25.76 -26.57
C ARG A 590 -0.10 -26.00 -27.80
N LEU A 591 0.58 -24.96 -28.31
CA LEU A 591 1.51 -25.07 -29.43
C LEU A 591 2.70 -25.98 -29.07
N VAL A 592 3.39 -25.70 -27.96
CA VAL A 592 4.55 -26.50 -27.52
C VAL A 592 4.15 -27.95 -27.22
N LYS A 593 3.04 -28.14 -26.51
CA LYS A 593 2.55 -29.50 -26.19
C LYS A 593 2.12 -30.27 -27.44
N GLY A 594 1.57 -29.60 -28.44
CA GLY A 594 1.24 -30.20 -29.74
C GLY A 594 2.46 -30.79 -30.45
N TRP A 595 3.61 -30.14 -30.34
CA TRP A 595 4.85 -30.61 -30.96
C TRP A 595 5.37 -31.92 -30.34
N THR A 596 5.05 -32.24 -29.09
CA THR A 596 5.51 -33.46 -28.42
C THR A 596 5.02 -34.74 -29.12
N ALA A 597 3.88 -34.69 -29.79
CA ALA A 597 3.30 -35.82 -30.52
C ALA A 597 3.96 -36.00 -31.94
N GLU A 598 4.63 -34.99 -32.42
CA GLU A 598 5.22 -34.88 -33.77
C GLU A 598 6.75 -34.87 -33.76
N ALA A 599 7.36 -34.97 -32.56
CA ALA A 599 8.80 -34.90 -32.41
C ALA A 599 9.49 -36.14 -33.07
N ALA A 600 10.56 -35.87 -33.83
CA ALA A 600 11.29 -36.92 -34.58
C ALA A 600 12.79 -36.84 -34.30
N ALA A 601 13.43 -38.03 -34.31
CA ALA A 601 14.87 -38.20 -34.18
C ALA A 601 15.58 -37.70 -35.46
N MET A 602 15.90 -36.43 -35.50
CA MET A 602 16.58 -35.71 -36.59
C MET A 602 17.58 -34.69 -36.05
N PRO A 603 18.56 -34.27 -36.83
CA PRO A 603 19.49 -33.22 -36.40
C PRO A 603 18.77 -31.92 -36.11
N GLN A 604 19.20 -31.26 -35.03
CA GLN A 604 18.69 -29.94 -34.64
C GLN A 604 19.07 -28.91 -35.74
N PRO A 605 18.13 -28.15 -36.31
CA PRO A 605 18.42 -27.06 -37.23
C PRO A 605 19.28 -25.98 -36.56
N GLU A 606 20.19 -25.42 -37.32
CA GLU A 606 21.13 -24.38 -36.80
C GLU A 606 20.37 -23.16 -36.23
N ALA A 607 19.34 -22.69 -36.93
CA ALA A 607 18.50 -21.61 -36.44
C ALA A 607 17.82 -21.96 -35.08
N SER A 608 17.42 -23.22 -34.90
CA SER A 608 16.83 -23.67 -33.61
C SER A 608 17.88 -23.76 -32.51
N ARG A 609 19.09 -24.23 -32.83
CA ARG A 609 20.21 -24.27 -31.88
C ARG A 609 20.59 -22.87 -31.39
N LEU A 610 20.71 -21.91 -32.32
CA LEU A 610 21.00 -20.51 -32.01
C LEU A 610 19.86 -19.86 -31.19
N ALA A 611 18.60 -20.16 -31.53
CA ALA A 611 17.44 -19.69 -30.78
C ALA A 611 17.44 -20.24 -29.35
N SER A 612 17.72 -21.51 -29.14
CA SER A 612 17.84 -22.12 -27.81
C SER A 612 18.98 -21.53 -26.99
N TYR A 613 20.14 -21.31 -27.62
CA TYR A 613 21.27 -20.63 -26.97
C TYR A 613 20.87 -19.21 -26.56
N TRP A 614 20.23 -18.44 -27.44
CA TRP A 614 19.72 -17.11 -27.15
C TRP A 614 18.73 -17.12 -26.01
N MET A 615 17.71 -18.00 -26.03
CA MET A 615 16.70 -18.07 -24.98
C MET A 615 17.29 -18.41 -23.62
N ARG A 616 18.34 -19.24 -23.56
CA ARG A 616 19.10 -19.53 -22.35
C ARG A 616 19.76 -18.26 -21.78
N GLN A 617 20.39 -17.43 -22.65
CA GLN A 617 21.01 -16.17 -22.23
C GLN A 617 19.94 -15.16 -21.73
N VAL A 618 18.80 -15.09 -22.40
CA VAL A 618 17.66 -14.24 -21.99
C VAL A 618 17.15 -14.64 -20.62
N LEU A 619 16.96 -15.94 -20.35
CA LEU A 619 16.50 -16.43 -19.04
C LEU A 619 17.52 -16.17 -17.94
N SER A 620 18.81 -16.35 -18.17
CA SER A 620 19.87 -16.06 -17.20
C SER A 620 19.93 -14.57 -16.87
N LYS A 621 19.81 -13.71 -17.87
CA LYS A 621 19.70 -12.25 -17.69
C LYS A 621 18.46 -11.88 -16.88
N ALA A 622 17.29 -12.41 -17.26
CA ALA A 622 16.03 -12.16 -16.56
C ALA A 622 16.09 -12.60 -15.10
N ALA A 623 16.69 -13.76 -14.78
CA ALA A 623 16.89 -14.21 -13.40
C ALA A 623 17.73 -13.22 -12.58
N THR A 624 18.81 -12.68 -13.15
CA THR A 624 19.67 -11.66 -12.51
C THR A 624 18.89 -10.37 -12.24
N GLU A 625 18.15 -9.88 -13.24
CA GLU A 625 17.37 -8.66 -13.13
C GLU A 625 16.21 -8.83 -12.14
N LEU A 626 15.55 -9.99 -12.11
CA LEU A 626 14.49 -10.29 -11.13
C LEU A 626 15.03 -10.29 -9.70
N ASP A 627 16.21 -10.88 -9.46
CA ASP A 627 16.82 -10.87 -8.13
C ASP A 627 17.09 -9.44 -7.65
N ASP A 628 17.59 -8.56 -8.52
CA ASP A 628 17.82 -7.14 -8.22
C ASP A 628 16.49 -6.39 -7.95
N LEU A 629 15.47 -6.61 -8.78
CA LEU A 629 14.17 -5.96 -8.63
C LEU A 629 13.48 -6.37 -7.33
N PHE A 630 13.52 -7.65 -6.97
CA PHE A 630 12.97 -8.12 -5.71
C PHE A 630 13.77 -7.63 -4.49
N ALA A 631 15.10 -7.60 -4.57
CA ALA A 631 15.94 -7.03 -3.50
C ALA A 631 15.65 -5.55 -3.25
N LYS A 632 15.18 -4.82 -4.27
CA LYS A 632 14.76 -3.42 -4.21
C LYS A 632 13.24 -3.24 -3.98
N TYR A 633 12.48 -4.30 -3.79
CA TYR A 633 11.03 -4.29 -3.66
C TYR A 633 10.28 -3.64 -4.84
N ARG A 634 10.83 -3.75 -6.06
CA ARG A 634 10.22 -3.23 -7.30
C ARG A 634 9.33 -4.30 -7.95
N ILE A 635 8.29 -4.72 -7.23
CA ILE A 635 7.45 -5.89 -7.59
C ILE A 635 6.69 -5.68 -8.91
N SER A 636 6.15 -4.47 -9.15
CA SER A 636 5.47 -4.14 -10.40
C SER A 636 6.41 -4.24 -11.62
N GLU A 637 7.64 -3.80 -11.47
CA GLU A 637 8.66 -3.88 -12.52
C GLU A 637 9.12 -5.31 -12.74
N ALA A 638 9.22 -6.11 -11.68
CA ALA A 638 9.49 -7.54 -11.78
C ALA A 638 8.40 -8.24 -12.62
N LEU A 639 7.12 -7.97 -12.37
CA LEU A 639 6.04 -8.52 -13.20
C LEU A 639 6.10 -8.02 -14.65
N THR A 640 6.43 -6.73 -14.86
CA THR A 640 6.60 -6.16 -16.21
C THR A 640 7.71 -6.87 -17.00
N LEU A 641 8.82 -7.19 -16.33
CA LEU A 641 9.92 -7.96 -16.91
C LEU A 641 9.43 -9.36 -17.31
N VAL A 642 8.76 -10.07 -16.41
CA VAL A 642 8.21 -11.41 -16.68
C VAL A 642 7.19 -11.39 -17.82
N TYR A 643 6.34 -10.37 -17.85
CA TYR A 643 5.36 -10.18 -18.93
C TYR A 643 6.04 -10.02 -20.29
N LYS A 644 7.09 -9.20 -20.39
CA LYS A 644 7.87 -9.03 -21.64
C LYS A 644 8.59 -10.31 -22.03
N LEU A 645 9.25 -10.97 -21.07
CA LEU A 645 9.91 -12.26 -21.28
C LEU A 645 8.98 -13.28 -21.95
N ILE A 646 7.74 -13.38 -21.46
CA ILE A 646 6.77 -14.36 -21.99
C ILE A 646 6.17 -13.90 -23.32
N ARG A 647 5.75 -12.63 -23.39
CA ARG A 647 5.04 -12.09 -24.56
C ARG A 647 5.94 -11.92 -25.76
N ASP A 648 7.10 -11.32 -25.54
CA ASP A 648 7.98 -10.84 -26.61
C ASP A 648 9.10 -11.86 -26.89
N ASP A 649 9.86 -12.23 -25.86
CA ASP A 649 11.03 -13.09 -26.06
C ASP A 649 10.60 -14.54 -26.33
N PHE A 650 9.80 -15.13 -25.45
CA PHE A 650 9.40 -16.53 -25.61
C PHE A 650 8.37 -16.73 -26.71
N SER A 651 7.19 -16.08 -26.61
CA SER A 651 6.08 -16.37 -27.53
C SER A 651 6.26 -15.77 -28.91
N SER A 652 6.73 -14.51 -29.01
CA SER A 652 6.82 -13.81 -30.31
C SER A 652 8.15 -14.01 -31.03
N SER A 653 9.22 -14.37 -30.31
CA SER A 653 10.55 -14.57 -30.90
C SER A 653 10.96 -16.03 -30.88
N TYR A 654 11.14 -16.64 -29.69
CA TYR A 654 11.67 -17.99 -29.56
C TYR A 654 10.78 -19.04 -30.24
N LEU A 655 9.49 -19.08 -29.93
CA LEU A 655 8.57 -20.09 -30.52
C LEU A 655 8.46 -19.95 -32.04
N GLU A 656 8.48 -18.75 -32.59
CA GLU A 656 8.46 -18.54 -34.04
C GLU A 656 9.80 -18.96 -34.72
N LEU A 657 10.94 -18.77 -34.02
CA LEU A 657 12.24 -19.22 -34.48
C LEU A 657 12.36 -20.73 -34.59
N ILE A 658 11.84 -21.45 -33.59
CA ILE A 658 11.95 -22.93 -33.55
C ILE A 658 10.82 -23.65 -34.29
N LYS A 659 9.73 -22.93 -34.62
CA LYS A 659 8.56 -23.49 -35.29
C LYS A 659 8.97 -24.22 -36.58
N PRO A 660 8.56 -25.51 -36.73
CA PRO A 660 8.84 -26.27 -37.96
C PRO A 660 8.00 -25.75 -39.12
N ALA A 661 8.40 -26.05 -40.35
CA ALA A 661 7.58 -25.78 -41.53
C ALA A 661 6.26 -26.52 -41.41
N TYR A 662 5.18 -25.97 -41.98
CA TYR A 662 3.85 -26.53 -41.89
C TYR A 662 3.84 -27.98 -42.42
N GLY A 663 3.33 -28.92 -41.60
CA GLY A 663 3.30 -30.36 -41.92
C GLY A 663 4.63 -31.10 -41.75
N SER A 664 5.66 -30.43 -41.19
CA SER A 664 6.93 -31.06 -40.87
C SER A 664 7.05 -31.34 -39.37
N PRO A 665 7.68 -32.44 -38.93
CA PRO A 665 7.96 -32.68 -37.52
C PRO A 665 9.00 -31.70 -36.96
N ILE A 666 9.00 -31.47 -35.64
CA ILE A 666 10.07 -30.80 -34.91
C ILE A 666 11.15 -31.84 -34.51
N ASP A 667 12.40 -31.46 -34.43
CA ASP A 667 13.44 -32.34 -33.89
C ASP A 667 13.29 -32.48 -32.35
N GLU A 668 13.62 -33.66 -31.82
CA GLU A 668 13.47 -34.03 -30.39
C GLU A 668 14.26 -33.11 -29.46
N THR A 669 15.45 -32.60 -29.90
CA THR A 669 16.28 -31.74 -29.06
C THR A 669 15.64 -30.39 -28.88
N THR A 670 15.19 -29.77 -29.96
CA THR A 670 14.47 -28.47 -29.91
C THR A 670 13.17 -28.58 -29.12
N CYS A 671 12.42 -29.69 -29.31
CA CYS A 671 11.17 -29.92 -28.59
C CYS A 671 11.40 -30.00 -27.08
N ARG A 672 12.41 -30.78 -26.65
CA ARG A 672 12.78 -30.91 -25.23
C ARG A 672 13.23 -29.56 -24.63
N GLU A 673 14.11 -28.82 -25.32
CA GLU A 673 14.57 -27.51 -24.86
C GLU A 673 13.41 -26.52 -24.72
N ALA A 674 12.45 -26.53 -25.64
CA ALA A 674 11.26 -25.69 -25.55
C ALA A 674 10.40 -26.03 -24.32
N LEU A 675 10.25 -27.30 -23.97
CA LEU A 675 9.55 -27.74 -22.74
C LEU A 675 10.31 -27.30 -21.49
N ASP A 676 11.63 -27.45 -21.47
CA ASP A 676 12.49 -27.05 -20.34
C ASP A 676 12.41 -25.53 -20.11
N PHE A 677 12.45 -24.72 -21.16
CA PHE A 677 12.29 -23.26 -21.05
C PHE A 677 10.88 -22.90 -20.60
N PHE A 678 9.86 -23.62 -21.05
CA PHE A 678 8.49 -23.36 -20.62
C PHE A 678 8.31 -23.66 -19.12
N ASP A 679 8.88 -24.77 -18.63
CA ASP A 679 8.89 -25.12 -17.20
C ASP A 679 9.55 -24.00 -16.36
N GLU A 680 10.72 -23.52 -16.78
CA GLU A 680 11.42 -22.45 -16.10
C GLU A 680 10.61 -21.14 -16.08
N ILE A 681 10.01 -20.77 -17.20
CA ILE A 681 9.13 -19.60 -17.32
C ILE A 681 7.91 -19.71 -16.42
N LEU A 682 7.28 -20.88 -16.33
CA LEU A 682 6.14 -21.11 -15.44
C LEU A 682 6.53 -20.93 -13.96
N ARG A 683 7.71 -21.42 -13.56
CA ARG A 683 8.22 -21.21 -12.18
C ARG A 683 8.46 -19.72 -11.88
N ILE A 684 9.00 -18.97 -12.82
CA ILE A 684 9.23 -17.52 -12.70
C ILE A 684 7.90 -16.76 -12.58
N LEU A 685 6.87 -17.17 -13.34
CA LEU A 685 5.55 -16.53 -13.35
C LEU A 685 4.68 -16.91 -12.13
N HIS A 686 4.89 -18.11 -11.56
CA HIS A 686 4.02 -18.69 -10.54
C HIS A 686 3.72 -17.76 -9.33
N PRO A 687 4.68 -17.01 -8.78
CA PRO A 687 4.38 -16.06 -7.68
C PRO A 687 3.30 -15.05 -8.03
N PHE A 688 3.24 -14.61 -9.28
CA PHE A 688 2.31 -13.59 -9.75
C PHE A 688 0.94 -14.18 -10.17
N MET A 689 0.96 -15.33 -10.85
CA MET A 689 -0.21 -15.97 -11.46
C MET A 689 -0.26 -17.46 -11.11
N PRO A 690 -0.65 -17.79 -9.86
CA PRO A 690 -0.47 -19.14 -9.32
C PRO A 690 -1.35 -20.21 -9.97
N PHE A 691 -2.55 -19.88 -10.41
CA PHE A 691 -3.51 -20.88 -10.87
C PHE A 691 -3.21 -21.40 -12.28
N ILE A 692 -3.01 -20.50 -13.24
CA ILE A 692 -2.69 -20.89 -14.61
C ILE A 692 -1.33 -21.61 -14.66
N THR A 693 -0.37 -21.15 -13.87
CA THR A 693 0.95 -21.78 -13.85
C THR A 693 0.93 -23.18 -13.25
N GLU A 694 0.15 -23.40 -12.19
CA GLU A 694 -0.07 -24.77 -11.66
C GLU A 694 -0.72 -25.67 -12.70
N GLU A 695 -1.80 -25.18 -13.34
CA GLU A 695 -2.52 -25.96 -14.37
C GLU A 695 -1.59 -26.37 -15.51
N LEU A 696 -0.81 -25.45 -16.05
CA LEU A 696 0.09 -25.72 -17.15
C LEU A 696 1.26 -26.62 -16.74
N TRP A 697 1.82 -26.39 -15.54
CA TRP A 697 2.95 -27.16 -15.04
C TRP A 697 2.60 -28.63 -14.79
N GLN A 698 1.42 -28.90 -14.26
CA GLN A 698 0.90 -30.26 -14.07
C GLN A 698 0.62 -30.97 -15.40
N ASN A 699 0.25 -30.23 -16.45
CA ASN A 699 0.03 -30.77 -17.80
C ASN A 699 1.31 -30.87 -18.64
N LEU A 700 2.42 -30.23 -18.21
CA LEU A 700 3.70 -30.22 -18.94
C LEU A 700 4.37 -31.59 -18.91
N ALA A 701 4.36 -32.24 -17.73
CA ALA A 701 4.91 -33.57 -17.51
C ALA A 701 4.06 -34.34 -16.48
N GLU A 702 4.23 -35.69 -16.41
CA GLU A 702 3.63 -36.44 -15.33
C GLU A 702 4.24 -36.06 -13.99
N ARG A 703 3.38 -35.85 -12.99
CA ARG A 703 3.74 -35.45 -11.62
C ARG A 703 3.20 -36.45 -10.62
N ALA A 704 3.93 -36.66 -9.53
CA ALA A 704 3.44 -37.44 -8.41
C ALA A 704 2.32 -36.70 -7.68
N ASP A 705 1.45 -37.43 -6.99
CA ASP A 705 0.43 -36.82 -6.13
C ASP A 705 1.09 -36.01 -5.00
N GLY A 706 0.63 -34.78 -4.76
CA GLY A 706 1.24 -33.86 -3.83
C GLY A 706 2.35 -32.97 -4.42
N GLU A 707 2.84 -33.25 -5.64
CA GLU A 707 3.76 -32.33 -6.31
C GLU A 707 3.05 -31.07 -6.80
N SER A 708 3.67 -29.92 -6.60
CA SER A 708 3.18 -28.60 -7.04
C SER A 708 4.34 -27.73 -7.50
N ILE A 709 4.09 -26.89 -8.50
CA ILE A 709 5.00 -25.84 -8.95
C ILE A 709 5.37 -24.88 -7.80
N MET A 710 4.52 -24.76 -6.79
CA MET A 710 4.74 -23.91 -5.61
C MET A 710 6.05 -24.25 -4.89
N ASN A 711 6.43 -25.54 -4.84
CA ASN A 711 7.63 -26.02 -4.19
C ASN A 711 8.78 -26.29 -5.20
N ALA A 712 8.52 -26.12 -6.50
CA ALA A 712 9.53 -26.29 -7.53
C ALA A 712 10.53 -25.12 -7.50
N GLN A 713 11.80 -25.42 -7.24
CA GLN A 713 12.83 -24.38 -7.11
C GLN A 713 13.07 -23.62 -8.43
N GLN A 714 13.20 -22.31 -8.35
CA GLN A 714 13.65 -21.50 -9.46
C GLN A 714 15.14 -21.73 -9.70
N ARG A 715 15.56 -21.70 -10.97
CA ARG A 715 16.98 -21.75 -11.32
C ARG A 715 17.67 -20.48 -10.77
N PRO A 716 18.84 -20.60 -10.13
CA PRO A 716 19.61 -19.44 -9.70
C PRO A 716 20.10 -18.64 -10.92
N ALA A 717 20.36 -17.36 -10.70
CA ALA A 717 20.97 -16.51 -11.71
C ALA A 717 22.36 -17.05 -12.09
N GLU A 718 22.60 -17.17 -13.40
CA GLU A 718 23.87 -17.62 -13.98
C GLU A 718 24.47 -16.52 -14.86
N ALA A 719 25.78 -16.60 -15.10
CA ALA A 719 26.44 -15.69 -16.03
C ALA A 719 25.86 -15.87 -17.45
N TYR A 720 25.72 -14.77 -18.16
CA TYR A 720 25.18 -14.75 -19.53
C TYR A 720 26.09 -13.97 -20.49
N ASP A 721 26.02 -14.30 -21.79
CA ASP A 721 26.77 -13.65 -22.85
C ASP A 721 26.05 -12.35 -23.31
N GLU A 722 26.44 -11.23 -22.70
CA GLU A 722 25.86 -9.91 -23.02
C GLU A 722 26.18 -9.50 -24.45
N ALA A 723 27.38 -9.85 -24.98
CA ALA A 723 27.78 -9.52 -26.32
C ALA A 723 26.94 -10.28 -27.36
N PHE A 724 26.61 -11.54 -27.10
CA PHE A 724 25.72 -12.32 -27.95
C PHE A 724 24.29 -11.77 -27.92
N LEU A 725 23.77 -11.42 -26.72
CA LEU A 725 22.47 -10.79 -26.61
C LEU A 725 22.38 -9.49 -27.40
N ALA A 726 23.42 -8.65 -27.37
CA ALA A 726 23.47 -7.42 -28.14
C ALA A 726 23.46 -7.69 -29.65
N ARG A 727 24.26 -8.69 -30.16
CA ARG A 727 24.22 -9.09 -31.55
C ARG A 727 22.87 -9.65 -32.00
N PHE A 728 22.24 -10.45 -31.14
CA PHE A 728 20.90 -11.00 -31.41
C PHE A 728 19.84 -9.91 -31.45
N ALA A 729 19.91 -8.90 -30.55
CA ALA A 729 19.03 -7.74 -30.57
C ALA A 729 19.15 -6.96 -31.87
N ALA A 730 20.37 -6.74 -32.38
CA ALA A 730 20.61 -6.11 -33.69
C ALA A 730 19.97 -6.93 -34.82
N ALA A 731 20.11 -8.27 -34.79
CA ALA A 731 19.44 -9.15 -35.76
C ALA A 731 17.88 -9.03 -35.68
N GLN A 732 17.31 -8.91 -34.50
CA GLN A 732 15.87 -8.67 -34.34
C GLN A 732 15.42 -7.32 -34.93
N GLU A 733 16.25 -6.28 -34.85
CA GLU A 733 15.97 -4.98 -35.48
C GLU A 733 16.03 -5.10 -37.02
N ILE A 734 16.98 -5.84 -37.57
CA ILE A 734 17.04 -6.13 -39.01
C ILE A 734 15.78 -6.86 -39.45
N ILE A 735 15.38 -7.93 -38.74
CA ILE A 735 14.15 -8.70 -39.03
C ILE A 735 12.91 -7.78 -39.03
N THR A 736 12.81 -6.93 -38.03
CA THR A 736 11.67 -5.98 -37.87
C THR A 736 11.66 -4.99 -39.04
N THR A 737 12.80 -4.46 -39.42
CA THR A 737 12.95 -3.49 -40.54
C THR A 737 12.57 -4.14 -41.86
N VAL A 738 13.08 -5.34 -42.16
CA VAL A 738 12.73 -6.07 -43.39
C VAL A 738 11.26 -6.42 -43.46
N ARG A 739 10.65 -6.85 -42.34
CA ARG A 739 9.19 -7.10 -42.25
C ARG A 739 8.36 -5.82 -42.46
N SER A 740 8.81 -4.70 -41.91
CA SER A 740 8.16 -3.39 -42.11
C SER A 740 8.24 -2.92 -43.54
N LEU A 741 9.41 -3.09 -44.20
CA LEU A 741 9.58 -2.83 -45.62
C LEU A 741 8.61 -3.68 -46.47
N ARG A 742 8.54 -4.99 -46.19
CA ARG A 742 7.62 -5.91 -46.84
C ARG A 742 6.15 -5.43 -46.72
N THR A 743 5.73 -5.06 -45.51
CA THR A 743 4.35 -4.55 -45.25
C THR A 743 4.09 -3.22 -45.98
N SER A 744 5.04 -2.29 -45.97
CA SER A 744 4.91 -0.99 -46.61
C SER A 744 4.79 -1.05 -48.12
N LYS A 745 5.32 -2.12 -48.72
CA LYS A 745 5.25 -2.39 -50.16
C LYS A 745 4.20 -3.43 -50.54
N ASN A 746 3.30 -3.85 -49.61
CA ASN A 746 2.24 -4.86 -49.80
C ASN A 746 2.76 -6.21 -50.37
N LEU A 747 3.98 -6.61 -50.01
CA LEU A 747 4.57 -7.85 -50.45
C LEU A 747 4.06 -9.04 -49.64
N SER A 748 3.86 -10.17 -50.36
CA SER A 748 3.47 -11.42 -49.69
C SER A 748 4.50 -11.86 -48.67
N PRO A 749 4.09 -12.36 -47.50
CA PRO A 749 5.02 -12.99 -46.53
C PRO A 749 5.81 -14.18 -47.12
N ARG A 750 5.29 -14.82 -48.17
CA ARG A 750 5.96 -15.95 -48.86
C ARG A 750 7.00 -15.56 -49.87
N GLU A 751 7.11 -14.30 -50.24
CA GLU A 751 8.07 -13.82 -51.23
C GLU A 751 9.44 -13.68 -50.58
N ALA A 752 10.45 -14.37 -51.08
CA ALA A 752 11.79 -14.37 -50.55
C ALA A 752 12.54 -13.12 -51.03
N LEU A 753 13.02 -12.28 -50.09
CA LEU A 753 13.79 -11.07 -50.37
C LEU A 753 15.29 -11.36 -50.22
N GLY A 754 16.15 -10.66 -50.96
CA GLY A 754 17.57 -10.61 -50.67
C GLY A 754 17.90 -9.60 -49.56
N LEU A 755 18.96 -9.81 -48.82
CA LEU A 755 19.55 -8.82 -47.89
C LEU A 755 20.99 -8.59 -48.29
N GLU A 756 21.40 -7.37 -48.52
CA GLU A 756 22.78 -6.96 -48.76
C GLU A 756 23.36 -6.41 -47.44
N ALA A 757 24.46 -6.97 -46.98
CA ALA A 757 25.14 -6.59 -45.75
C ALA A 757 26.57 -6.14 -46.03
N SER A 758 27.22 -5.48 -45.07
CA SER A 758 28.64 -5.19 -45.11
C SER A 758 29.46 -6.49 -45.19
N PRO A 759 30.59 -6.51 -45.95
CA PRO A 759 31.48 -7.67 -45.94
C PRO A 759 32.02 -8.08 -44.57
N SER A 760 32.08 -7.13 -43.63
CA SER A 760 32.52 -7.34 -42.27
C SER A 760 31.40 -7.84 -41.31
N TYR A 761 30.13 -7.84 -41.76
CA TYR A 761 29.02 -8.26 -40.89
C TYR A 761 29.12 -9.77 -40.59
N PRO A 762 29.05 -10.18 -39.30
CA PRO A 762 29.20 -11.58 -38.91
C PRO A 762 28.15 -12.51 -39.52
N THR A 763 28.56 -13.73 -39.83
CA THR A 763 27.67 -14.78 -40.38
C THR A 763 26.95 -15.60 -39.31
N GLU A 764 27.28 -15.40 -38.03
CA GLU A 764 26.78 -16.19 -36.89
C GLU A 764 25.25 -16.33 -36.83
N LEU A 765 24.51 -15.28 -37.21
CA LEU A 765 23.04 -15.23 -37.13
C LEU A 765 22.35 -15.32 -38.49
N ASP A 766 23.05 -15.71 -39.57
CA ASP A 766 22.48 -15.77 -40.92
C ASP A 766 21.23 -16.65 -41.00
N GLU A 767 21.30 -17.83 -40.43
CA GLU A 767 20.14 -18.77 -40.40
C GLU A 767 18.93 -18.19 -39.71
N VAL A 768 19.16 -17.40 -38.65
CA VAL A 768 18.08 -16.69 -37.91
C VAL A 768 17.48 -15.59 -38.81
N LEU A 769 18.33 -14.78 -39.46
CA LEU A 769 17.89 -13.72 -40.36
C LEU A 769 17.14 -14.28 -41.58
N ILE A 770 17.67 -15.32 -42.19
CA ILE A 770 17.04 -15.98 -43.36
C ILE A 770 15.62 -16.47 -42.97
N LYS A 771 15.53 -17.22 -41.88
CA LYS A 771 14.25 -17.78 -41.43
C LYS A 771 13.24 -16.72 -41.05
N MET A 772 13.65 -15.78 -40.22
CA MET A 772 12.71 -14.84 -39.61
C MET A 772 12.32 -13.65 -40.50
N ALA A 773 13.23 -13.19 -41.33
CA ALA A 773 12.94 -12.11 -42.28
C ALA A 773 12.41 -12.64 -43.62
N GLY A 774 12.43 -13.94 -43.87
CA GLY A 774 11.99 -14.58 -45.11
C GLY A 774 12.94 -14.22 -46.26
N LEU A 775 14.25 -14.41 -46.04
CA LEU A 775 15.28 -14.07 -47.02
C LEU A 775 15.61 -15.29 -47.88
N SER A 776 15.97 -15.02 -49.14
CA SER A 776 16.53 -16.00 -50.05
C SER A 776 18.06 -16.17 -49.86
N ALA A 777 18.74 -15.11 -49.54
CA ALA A 777 20.19 -15.08 -49.27
C ALA A 777 20.61 -13.77 -48.62
N ILE A 778 21.84 -13.76 -48.03
CA ILE A 778 22.51 -12.57 -47.53
C ILE A 778 23.77 -12.36 -48.37
N ASP A 779 23.82 -11.28 -49.14
CA ASP A 779 24.97 -10.90 -49.98
C ASP A 779 25.92 -9.98 -49.19
N ARG A 780 27.21 -10.35 -49.18
CA ARG A 780 28.29 -9.60 -48.54
C ARG A 780 29.37 -9.16 -49.55
N SER A 781 29.01 -9.09 -50.81
CA SER A 781 29.93 -8.64 -51.85
C SER A 781 30.41 -7.18 -51.67
N GLY A 782 29.68 -6.39 -50.90
CA GLY A 782 29.91 -4.95 -50.76
C GLY A 782 29.33 -4.14 -51.91
N VAL A 783 28.68 -4.80 -52.88
CA VAL A 783 28.02 -4.18 -54.02
C VAL A 783 26.55 -3.98 -53.70
N ARG A 784 26.03 -2.77 -53.89
CA ARG A 784 24.62 -2.46 -53.71
C ARG A 784 23.89 -2.59 -55.04
N SER A 785 22.75 -3.30 -55.01
CA SER A 785 21.89 -3.43 -56.17
C SER A 785 21.20 -2.09 -56.47
N GLU A 786 21.01 -1.82 -57.77
CA GLU A 786 20.20 -0.67 -58.18
C GLU A 786 18.76 -0.79 -57.66
N GLY A 787 18.23 0.31 -57.10
CA GLY A 787 16.90 0.34 -56.52
C GLY A 787 16.76 -0.41 -55.15
N ALA A 788 17.88 -0.67 -54.45
CA ALA A 788 17.85 -1.22 -53.10
C ALA A 788 17.46 -0.15 -52.05
N VAL A 789 16.62 -0.53 -51.10
CA VAL A 789 16.28 0.31 -49.95
C VAL A 789 17.28 0.07 -48.85
N THR A 790 17.99 1.12 -48.45
CA THR A 790 19.04 1.06 -47.39
C THR A 790 18.53 1.42 -46.03
N PHE A 791 19.11 0.82 -44.98
CA PHE A 791 18.86 1.16 -43.58
C PHE A 791 20.12 0.85 -42.75
N VAL A 792 20.21 1.47 -41.57
CA VAL A 792 21.34 1.32 -40.66
C VAL A 792 20.88 0.75 -39.33
N ILE A 793 21.56 -0.27 -38.82
CA ILE A 793 21.36 -0.83 -37.47
C ILE A 793 22.71 -0.75 -36.75
N GLY A 794 22.76 -0.01 -35.66
CA GLY A 794 24.03 0.28 -34.98
C GLY A 794 24.96 1.06 -35.89
N THR A 795 26.11 0.45 -36.26
CA THR A 795 27.11 1.00 -37.19
C THR A 795 27.08 0.32 -38.57
N ASP A 796 26.28 -0.73 -38.74
CA ASP A 796 26.24 -1.52 -39.96
C ASP A 796 25.13 -1.08 -40.91
N GLU A 797 25.46 -1.00 -42.18
CA GLU A 797 24.53 -0.63 -43.25
C GLU A 797 24.04 -1.88 -43.97
N PHE A 798 22.74 -1.94 -44.16
CA PHE A 798 22.03 -3.01 -44.86
C PHE A 798 21.22 -2.44 -46.02
N ALA A 799 20.94 -3.29 -47.03
CA ALA A 799 20.03 -2.92 -48.07
C ALA A 799 19.18 -4.13 -48.50
N VAL A 800 17.98 -3.86 -48.98
CA VAL A 800 17.07 -4.86 -49.56
C VAL A 800 16.83 -4.49 -51.03
N PRO A 801 17.22 -5.35 -51.98
CA PRO A 801 16.93 -5.13 -53.40
C PRO A 801 15.43 -5.06 -53.64
N MET A 802 14.93 -3.92 -54.09
CA MET A 802 13.48 -3.66 -54.23
C MET A 802 13.08 -3.19 -55.63
N ALA A 803 14.04 -3.10 -56.59
CA ALA A 803 13.80 -2.56 -57.90
C ALA A 803 12.59 -3.18 -58.65
N ALA A 804 12.31 -4.47 -58.43
CA ALA A 804 11.19 -5.17 -59.02
C ALA A 804 9.81 -4.83 -58.38
N TYR A 805 9.80 -4.12 -57.26
CA TYR A 805 8.63 -3.89 -56.38
C TYR A 805 8.35 -2.43 -56.10
N ILE A 806 9.17 -1.50 -56.66
CA ILE A 806 9.09 -0.08 -56.35
C ILE A 806 8.73 0.72 -57.62
N ASP A 807 7.74 1.58 -57.54
CA ASP A 807 7.61 2.72 -58.42
C ASP A 807 8.64 3.77 -58.02
N VAL A 808 9.73 3.85 -58.77
CA VAL A 808 10.91 4.67 -58.49
C VAL A 808 10.55 6.15 -58.37
N GLU A 809 9.59 6.66 -59.18
CA GLU A 809 9.17 8.06 -59.11
C GLU A 809 8.39 8.37 -57.84
N GLU A 810 7.49 7.49 -57.42
CA GLU A 810 6.71 7.65 -56.18
C GLU A 810 7.63 7.54 -54.95
N GLU A 811 8.57 6.62 -54.94
CA GLU A 811 9.48 6.43 -53.85
C GLU A 811 10.47 7.59 -53.71
N LEU A 812 11.02 8.12 -54.79
CA LEU A 812 11.84 9.32 -54.79
C LEU A 812 11.09 10.52 -54.24
N LYS A 813 9.78 10.63 -54.55
CA LYS A 813 8.93 11.68 -53.98
C LYS A 813 8.75 11.55 -52.47
N LYS A 814 8.57 10.33 -51.94
CA LYS A 814 8.46 10.03 -50.50
C LYS A 814 9.80 10.32 -49.78
N LEU A 815 10.93 9.85 -50.34
CA LEU A 815 12.25 10.07 -49.76
C LEU A 815 12.63 11.55 -49.72
N ARG A 816 12.27 12.33 -50.75
CA ARG A 816 12.52 13.80 -50.75
C ARG A 816 11.66 14.51 -49.70
N ALA A 817 10.40 14.06 -49.46
CA ALA A 817 9.54 14.61 -48.42
C ALA A 817 10.09 14.28 -47.04
N ASP A 818 10.56 13.04 -46.81
CA ASP A 818 11.17 12.64 -45.54
C ASP A 818 12.49 13.34 -45.27
N LEU A 819 13.33 13.54 -46.32
CA LEU A 819 14.57 14.34 -46.24
C LEU A 819 14.26 15.76 -45.74
N GLU A 820 13.29 16.41 -46.38
CA GLU A 820 12.85 17.76 -45.95
C GLU A 820 12.36 17.80 -44.52
N TYR A 821 11.60 16.78 -44.09
CA TYR A 821 11.15 16.65 -42.70
C TYR A 821 12.30 16.49 -41.72
N GLN A 822 13.26 15.58 -41.99
CA GLN A 822 14.42 15.32 -41.14
C GLN A 822 15.37 16.53 -41.08
N GLN A 823 15.55 17.24 -42.17
CA GLN A 823 16.34 18.48 -42.20
C GLN A 823 15.69 19.59 -41.33
N LYS A 824 14.39 19.74 -41.42
CA LYS A 824 13.65 20.67 -40.52
C LYS A 824 13.73 20.25 -39.04
N PHE A 825 13.63 18.95 -38.75
CA PHE A 825 13.80 18.42 -37.41
C PHE A 825 15.22 18.69 -36.89
N LEU A 826 16.25 18.37 -37.65
CA LEU A 826 17.68 18.65 -37.32
C LEU A 826 17.89 20.14 -37.00
N ALA A 827 17.41 21.03 -37.86
CA ALA A 827 17.50 22.47 -37.64
C ALA A 827 16.82 22.91 -36.33
N GLY A 828 15.71 22.28 -35.98
CA GLY A 828 15.02 22.52 -34.70
C GLY A 828 15.83 22.08 -33.48
N VAL A 829 16.48 20.92 -33.57
CA VAL A 829 17.37 20.40 -32.50
C VAL A 829 18.64 21.25 -32.39
N GLU A 830 19.25 21.62 -33.50
CA GLU A 830 20.42 22.49 -33.52
C GLU A 830 20.13 23.87 -32.93
N LYS A 831 18.98 24.46 -33.26
CA LYS A 831 18.55 25.73 -32.68
C LYS A 831 18.39 25.63 -31.16
N LYS A 832 17.96 24.47 -30.64
CA LYS A 832 17.90 24.25 -29.18
C LYS A 832 19.28 24.11 -28.56
N LEU A 833 20.16 23.34 -29.19
CA LEU A 833 21.53 23.14 -28.72
C LEU A 833 22.44 24.36 -28.85
N SER A 834 22.12 25.29 -29.76
CA SER A 834 22.80 26.59 -29.90
C SER A 834 22.29 27.66 -28.94
N ASN A 835 21.23 27.42 -28.21
CA ASN A 835 20.70 28.34 -27.21
C ASN A 835 21.47 28.21 -25.90
N GLU A 836 22.38 29.15 -25.64
CA GLU A 836 23.21 29.18 -24.43
C GLU A 836 22.36 29.10 -23.12
N SER A 837 21.21 29.73 -23.10
CA SER A 837 20.29 29.70 -21.93
C SER A 837 19.69 28.31 -21.70
N PHE A 838 19.44 27.53 -22.73
CA PHE A 838 19.00 26.15 -22.65
C PHE A 838 20.14 25.24 -22.19
N VAL A 839 21.30 25.32 -22.83
CA VAL A 839 22.45 24.45 -22.51
C VAL A 839 23.01 24.68 -21.12
N SER A 840 22.94 25.93 -20.60
CA SER A 840 23.44 26.25 -19.26
C SER A 840 22.47 25.92 -18.11
N LYS A 841 21.15 25.75 -18.38
CA LYS A 841 20.13 25.56 -17.36
C LYS A 841 19.45 24.18 -17.36
N ALA A 842 19.53 23.45 -18.50
CA ALA A 842 18.89 22.15 -18.60
C ALA A 842 19.73 21.06 -17.90
N PRO A 843 19.11 20.02 -17.31
CA PRO A 843 19.81 18.87 -16.75
C PRO A 843 20.67 18.17 -17.83
N GLU A 844 21.85 17.67 -17.44
CA GLU A 844 22.81 16.99 -18.38
C GLU A 844 22.16 15.85 -19.16
N ALA A 845 21.24 15.10 -18.53
CA ALA A 845 20.47 14.04 -19.20
C ALA A 845 19.63 14.54 -20.38
N VAL A 846 19.06 15.75 -20.27
CA VAL A 846 18.25 16.38 -21.33
C VAL A 846 19.14 16.85 -22.47
N ILE A 847 20.29 17.43 -22.14
CA ILE A 847 21.30 17.86 -23.16
C ILE A 847 21.84 16.67 -23.89
N SER A 848 22.18 15.59 -23.20
CA SER A 848 22.64 14.33 -23.79
C SER A 848 21.60 13.72 -24.72
N LEU A 849 20.31 13.75 -24.33
CA LEU A 849 19.21 13.29 -25.19
C LEU A 849 19.07 14.14 -26.46
N GLU A 850 19.19 15.47 -26.40
CA GLU A 850 19.12 16.34 -27.59
C GLU A 850 20.34 16.16 -28.47
N ARG A 851 21.54 15.93 -27.91
CA ARG A 851 22.74 15.56 -28.71
C ARG A 851 22.56 14.21 -29.41
N LYS A 852 21.96 13.21 -28.74
CA LYS A 852 21.65 11.93 -29.37
C LYS A 852 20.64 12.10 -30.51
N LYS A 853 19.58 12.88 -30.31
CA LYS A 853 18.60 13.22 -31.38
C LYS A 853 19.26 13.89 -32.59
N LYS A 854 20.27 14.76 -32.36
CA LYS A 854 21.05 15.38 -33.43
C LYS A 854 21.79 14.32 -34.22
N ALA A 855 22.57 13.47 -33.56
CA ALA A 855 23.35 12.42 -34.21
C ALA A 855 22.46 11.43 -35.00
N ASP A 856 21.34 11.05 -34.42
CA ASP A 856 20.35 10.17 -35.06
C ASP A 856 19.72 10.83 -36.30
N ALA A 857 19.42 12.13 -36.25
CA ALA A 857 18.89 12.87 -37.39
C ALA A 857 19.91 13.04 -38.51
N GLU A 858 21.18 13.36 -38.20
CA GLU A 858 22.27 13.46 -39.14
C GLU A 858 22.52 12.12 -39.87
N SER A 859 22.53 11.00 -39.13
CA SER A 859 22.64 9.66 -39.68
C SER A 859 21.48 9.31 -40.62
N ARG A 860 20.22 9.63 -40.20
CA ARG A 860 19.04 9.42 -41.07
C ARG A 860 19.10 10.25 -42.35
N ILE A 861 19.45 11.52 -42.26
CA ILE A 861 19.63 12.41 -43.44
C ILE A 861 20.64 11.81 -44.42
N ALA A 862 21.81 11.39 -43.93
CA ALA A 862 22.84 10.78 -44.78
C ALA A 862 22.33 9.51 -45.48
N THR A 863 21.58 8.67 -44.74
CA THR A 863 20.98 7.44 -45.30
C THR A 863 19.90 7.74 -46.35
N ILE A 864 19.01 8.72 -46.10
CA ILE A 864 18.00 9.14 -47.08
C ILE A 864 18.64 9.72 -48.34
N GLU A 865 19.65 10.58 -48.21
CA GLU A 865 20.37 11.15 -49.34
C GLU A 865 21.08 10.09 -50.16
N GLN A 866 21.65 9.08 -49.49
CA GLN A 866 22.27 7.94 -50.19
C GLN A 866 21.24 7.10 -50.93
N SER A 867 20.06 6.85 -50.33
CA SER A 867 18.94 6.15 -50.95
C SER A 867 18.40 6.90 -52.16
N ILE A 868 18.31 8.24 -52.10
CA ILE A 868 17.91 9.09 -53.23
C ILE A 868 18.95 8.99 -54.37
N ARG A 869 20.25 9.04 -54.07
CA ARG A 869 21.31 8.87 -55.08
C ARG A 869 21.23 7.50 -55.78
N GLN A 870 21.09 6.43 -55.00
CA GLN A 870 20.98 5.07 -55.52
C GLN A 870 19.74 4.85 -56.41
N LEU A 871 18.57 5.38 -55.99
CA LEU A 871 17.33 5.31 -56.75
C LEU A 871 17.30 6.24 -57.98
N SER A 872 18.10 7.32 -57.99
CA SER A 872 18.17 8.29 -59.07
C SER A 872 19.18 7.90 -60.18
N GLY A 873 19.97 6.83 -59.97
CA GLY A 873 21.00 6.37 -60.93
C GLY A 873 22.21 7.31 -61.09
N ASN A 874 22.46 8.14 -60.06
CA ASN A 874 23.58 9.07 -59.99
C ASN A 874 24.56 8.76 -58.87
#